data_62e7390a24d92312c8464bfee39a405b
#
_entry.id   62e7390a24d92312c8464bfee39a405b
#
_cell.length_a   1.000
_cell.length_b   1.000
_cell.length_c   1.000
_cell.angle_alpha   90.00
_cell.angle_beta   90.00
_cell.angle_gamma   90.00
#
_symmetry.space_group_name_H-M   'P 1'
#
loop_
_entity.id
_entity.type
_entity.pdbx_description
1 polymer ?
#
loop_
_entity_poly.entity_id
_entity_poly.type
_entity_poly.pdbx_seq_one_letter_code
_entity_poly.pdbx_strand_id
1 'polypeptide(L)'
;MKRLLGPALAALALVAGTVTATALPAQAAAVSVTPSCADVSTPGVMRCFALRRTDLKSAKVLAPNATPSGLGPSDLASAYKLGSGGSGATVAIVDAYDDPNAESDLATYRTQYGLPPCTTANGCFRKVNGNGQSSPLPTPDTGWAGEISLDVDMVSAACPSCHILLVEASSPNDSSLFGAINTAVSLGAKYVSNSWGGGESSGQTGIDSQYLNHPGVAITVSSGDDGTGAEFPATSRYVTAVGGTSLTRATGTARGWTEKAWSGAGSGCSAYDTKPTWQTVTTNCSRRAEADVSAVADPATGVAVYQTYGASGWSVYGGTSASAPIIAAVYALGGTPGASDYPASYPYAHQGNLFDVTAGNNGGCGAPMCTSGTGWDGPTGLGTPNGTAAFASGGGSGSVTVTNPGNQSGTVGTATSLTLSASGGTGSYTWSAAGLPAGLALNASTGVVSGTPTTAGTYSVTATATSGGSSGSTSFTWTIAPTGGGGCTSAQLLGNPGFESGTAPWTATAGVISTAQGSDVPHSGTHFAWLDGYGQTHTDTLSQSVSIPSTCTTATLSFYLSINSAETTSSIAYDKLTVKAGSTTLATYSNLNKTAYTLKSFDLSSFAGQTVTVTFTGVEDSSLQTSFLVDDTSLAVS
;
A
#
# COMPACT_ATOMS: atom_id res chain seq x y z
N MET A 1 -25.71 -17.72 -110.48
CA MET A 1 -26.57 -17.69 -109.29
C MET A 1 -25.66 -17.38 -108.09
N LYS A 2 -25.70 -16.17 -107.64
CA LYS A 2 -24.81 -15.61 -106.66
C LYS A 2 -25.45 -15.66 -105.31
N ARG A 3 -24.77 -16.22 -104.31
CA ARG A 3 -25.16 -16.12 -102.89
C ARG A 3 -24.18 -15.18 -102.18
N LEU A 4 -24.72 -14.15 -101.60
CA LEU A 4 -24.10 -13.14 -100.82
C LEU A 4 -23.90 -13.69 -99.38
N LEU A 5 -22.68 -13.60 -98.84
CA LEU A 5 -22.38 -13.77 -97.43
C LEU A 5 -22.09 -12.42 -96.79
N GLY A 6 -22.89 -12.04 -95.81
CA GLY A 6 -22.64 -10.89 -94.95
C GLY A 6 -21.76 -11.26 -93.75
N PRO A 7 -20.94 -10.35 -93.23
CA PRO A 7 -20.07 -10.59 -92.09
C PRO A 7 -20.81 -10.32 -90.78
N ALA A 8 -20.67 -11.29 -89.79
CA ALA A 8 -21.08 -11.12 -88.39
C ALA A 8 -20.00 -10.35 -87.62
N LEU A 9 -20.38 -9.21 -87.03
CA LEU A 9 -19.54 -8.53 -86.03
C LEU A 9 -19.67 -9.24 -84.69
N ALA A 10 -18.54 -9.78 -84.17
CA ALA A 10 -18.42 -10.22 -82.78
C ALA A 10 -17.99 -9.06 -81.89
N ALA A 11 -18.86 -8.64 -81.00
CA ALA A 11 -18.53 -7.66 -79.94
C ALA A 11 -17.81 -8.39 -78.80
N LEU A 12 -16.50 -8.06 -78.60
CA LEU A 12 -15.69 -8.46 -77.47
C LEU A 12 -15.98 -7.53 -76.29
N ALA A 13 -16.68 -8.03 -75.26
CA ALA A 13 -16.85 -7.31 -74.00
C ALA A 13 -15.57 -7.52 -73.13
N LEU A 14 -14.79 -6.43 -72.94
CA LEU A 14 -13.70 -6.40 -71.96
C LEU A 14 -14.31 -6.29 -70.55
N VAL A 15 -14.22 -7.37 -69.76
CA VAL A 15 -14.46 -7.34 -68.30
C VAL A 15 -13.18 -6.87 -67.64
N ALA A 16 -13.11 -5.59 -67.22
CA ALA A 16 -12.04 -5.08 -66.37
C ALA A 16 -12.26 -5.60 -64.93
N GLY A 17 -11.60 -6.70 -64.59
CA GLY A 17 -11.52 -7.20 -63.21
C GLY A 17 -10.60 -6.29 -62.40
N THR A 18 -11.14 -5.50 -61.49
CA THR A 18 -10.35 -4.81 -60.44
C THR A 18 -9.78 -5.86 -59.50
N VAL A 19 -8.51 -6.17 -59.62
CA VAL A 19 -7.75 -6.94 -58.61
C VAL A 19 -7.52 -5.99 -57.45
N THR A 20 -8.35 -6.09 -56.42
CA THR A 20 -8.04 -5.52 -55.10
C THR A 20 -6.89 -6.35 -54.48
N ALA A 21 -5.68 -5.83 -54.58
CA ALA A 21 -4.56 -6.35 -53.77
C ALA A 21 -4.88 -6.07 -52.30
N THR A 22 -5.32 -7.10 -51.62
CA THR A 22 -5.31 -7.08 -50.13
C THR A 22 -3.86 -7.05 -49.70
N ALA A 23 -3.37 -5.90 -49.24
CA ALA A 23 -2.08 -5.82 -48.56
C ALA A 23 -2.14 -6.76 -47.36
N LEU A 24 -1.36 -7.82 -47.39
CA LEU A 24 -1.09 -8.64 -46.22
C LEU A 24 -0.51 -7.70 -45.14
N PRO A 25 -0.99 -7.77 -43.88
CA PRO A 25 -0.38 -6.99 -42.83
C PRO A 25 1.12 -7.32 -42.80
N ALA A 26 1.95 -6.29 -42.87
CA ALA A 26 3.39 -6.44 -42.75
C ALA A 26 3.64 -7.16 -41.41
N GLN A 27 4.20 -8.37 -41.50
CA GLN A 27 4.58 -9.13 -40.34
C GLN A 27 5.67 -8.32 -39.63
N ALA A 28 5.40 -7.85 -38.41
CA ALA A 28 6.39 -7.12 -37.63
C ALA A 28 7.66 -7.99 -37.55
N ALA A 29 8.81 -7.41 -37.89
CA ALA A 29 10.08 -8.11 -37.79
C ALA A 29 10.24 -8.68 -36.39
N ALA A 30 10.63 -9.95 -36.26
CA ALA A 30 10.82 -10.58 -34.98
C ALA A 30 11.92 -9.82 -34.20
N VAL A 31 11.63 -9.45 -32.99
CA VAL A 31 12.59 -8.81 -32.07
C VAL A 31 13.61 -9.87 -31.67
N SER A 32 14.90 -9.57 -31.85
CA SER A 32 15.99 -10.42 -31.37
C SER A 32 16.62 -9.82 -30.15
N VAL A 33 16.74 -10.60 -29.08
CA VAL A 33 17.32 -10.19 -27.80
C VAL A 33 18.44 -11.11 -27.38
N THR A 34 19.36 -10.61 -26.58
CA THR A 34 20.40 -11.38 -25.90
C THR A 34 20.46 -10.99 -24.45
N PRO A 35 20.43 -11.94 -23.50
CA PRO A 35 20.70 -11.65 -22.10
C PRO A 35 22.05 -10.96 -21.92
N SER A 36 22.16 -9.96 -21.07
CA SER A 36 23.43 -9.31 -20.75
C SER A 36 24.32 -10.21 -19.91
N CYS A 37 23.76 -10.86 -18.89
CA CYS A 37 24.46 -11.82 -18.07
C CYS A 37 24.30 -13.24 -18.60
N ALA A 38 25.28 -14.07 -18.33
CA ALA A 38 25.22 -15.51 -18.64
C ALA A 38 24.16 -16.20 -17.77
N ASP A 39 23.50 -17.20 -18.32
CA ASP A 39 22.64 -18.09 -17.56
C ASP A 39 23.41 -18.81 -16.46
N VAL A 40 22.83 -18.89 -15.28
CA VAL A 40 23.44 -19.52 -14.10
C VAL A 40 22.49 -20.58 -13.58
N SER A 41 22.99 -21.81 -13.46
CA SER A 41 22.25 -22.94 -12.87
C SER A 41 22.80 -23.37 -11.50
N THR A 42 23.82 -22.66 -10.99
CA THR A 42 24.47 -22.96 -9.71
C THR A 42 23.66 -22.38 -8.57
N PRO A 43 23.17 -23.18 -7.61
CA PRO A 43 22.47 -22.67 -6.44
C PRO A 43 23.32 -21.63 -5.67
N GLY A 44 22.69 -20.54 -5.25
CA GLY A 44 23.37 -19.45 -4.54
C GLY A 44 24.19 -18.51 -5.42
N VAL A 45 24.00 -18.59 -6.74
CA VAL A 45 24.53 -17.63 -7.71
C VAL A 45 23.36 -16.99 -8.44
N MET A 46 23.29 -15.67 -8.42
CA MET A 46 22.26 -14.89 -9.07
C MET A 46 22.64 -14.52 -10.51
N ARG A 47 21.65 -14.30 -11.35
CA ARG A 47 21.82 -13.73 -12.69
C ARG A 47 21.13 -12.38 -12.77
N CYS A 48 21.61 -11.50 -13.63
CA CYS A 48 20.90 -10.28 -13.97
C CYS A 48 19.82 -10.55 -15.03
N PHE A 49 18.81 -9.66 -15.09
CA PHE A 49 17.69 -9.81 -16.02
C PHE A 49 17.66 -8.76 -17.13
N ALA A 50 18.77 -8.09 -17.44
CA ALA A 50 18.85 -7.18 -18.57
C ALA A 50 18.86 -7.95 -19.90
N LEU A 51 17.92 -7.60 -20.79
CA LEU A 51 17.80 -8.15 -22.14
C LEU A 51 18.09 -7.07 -23.17
N ARG A 52 19.21 -7.19 -23.90
CA ARG A 52 19.59 -6.24 -24.93
C ARG A 52 19.04 -6.64 -26.29
N ARG A 53 18.47 -5.70 -27.03
CA ARG A 53 18.06 -5.90 -28.42
C ARG A 53 19.29 -5.97 -29.35
N THR A 54 19.32 -6.97 -30.22
CA THR A 54 20.41 -7.21 -31.18
C THR A 54 20.00 -6.98 -32.64
N ASP A 55 18.69 -6.88 -32.90
CA ASP A 55 18.13 -6.50 -34.20
C ASP A 55 18.30 -5.02 -34.52
N LEU A 56 18.52 -4.18 -33.50
CA LEU A 56 18.82 -2.77 -33.65
C LEU A 56 20.33 -2.53 -33.61
N LYS A 57 20.81 -1.63 -34.49
CA LYS A 57 22.21 -1.23 -34.45
C LYS A 57 22.49 -0.26 -33.32
N SER A 58 23.43 -0.62 -32.46
CA SER A 58 23.95 0.32 -31.44
C SER A 58 24.68 1.49 -32.11
N ALA A 59 24.58 2.67 -31.51
CA ALA A 59 25.23 3.89 -32.01
C ALA A 59 25.97 4.61 -30.88
N LYS A 60 27.29 4.83 -31.03
CA LYS A 60 28.08 5.57 -30.06
C LYS A 60 27.75 7.07 -30.07
N VAL A 61 27.46 7.62 -31.24
CA VAL A 61 27.09 9.02 -31.43
C VAL A 61 25.85 9.05 -32.30
N LEU A 62 24.85 9.77 -31.86
CA LEU A 62 23.66 10.04 -32.66
C LEU A 62 23.89 11.24 -33.58
N ALA A 63 23.17 11.28 -34.69
CA ALA A 63 23.08 12.51 -35.49
C ALA A 63 22.54 13.67 -34.61
N PRO A 64 22.90 14.92 -34.90
CA PRO A 64 22.38 16.06 -34.15
C PRO A 64 20.84 16.04 -34.09
N ASN A 65 20.29 16.19 -32.89
CA ASN A 65 18.83 16.13 -32.61
C ASN A 65 18.15 14.76 -32.88
N ALA A 66 18.91 13.69 -33.10
CA ALA A 66 18.30 12.36 -33.20
C ALA A 66 17.94 11.84 -31.81
N THR A 67 16.73 11.28 -31.68
CA THR A 67 16.29 10.60 -30.45
C THR A 67 16.82 9.16 -30.47
N PRO A 68 17.39 8.68 -29.36
CA PRO A 68 17.74 7.25 -29.21
C PRO A 68 16.52 6.35 -29.44
N SER A 69 16.75 5.16 -29.99
CA SER A 69 15.71 4.13 -30.03
C SER A 69 15.38 3.67 -28.62
N GLY A 70 14.12 3.32 -28.35
CA GLY A 70 13.61 2.94 -27.03
C GLY A 70 12.92 4.11 -26.31
N LEU A 71 12.27 3.79 -25.22
CA LEU A 71 11.56 4.78 -24.37
C LEU A 71 12.58 5.56 -23.55
N GLY A 72 12.39 6.87 -23.48
CA GLY A 72 13.23 7.78 -22.69
C GLY A 72 12.49 8.41 -21.50
N PRO A 73 13.16 9.35 -20.79
CA PRO A 73 12.60 9.98 -19.59
C PRO A 73 11.24 10.61 -19.77
N SER A 74 11.00 11.33 -20.87
CA SER A 74 9.71 11.96 -21.15
C SER A 74 8.59 10.94 -21.40
N ASP A 75 8.93 9.77 -21.91
CA ASP A 75 8.00 8.69 -22.16
C ASP A 75 7.53 8.08 -20.84
N LEU A 76 8.50 7.73 -19.96
CA LEU A 76 8.21 7.17 -18.65
C LEU A 76 7.43 8.17 -17.78
N ALA A 77 7.84 9.45 -17.77
CA ALA A 77 7.13 10.49 -17.04
C ALA A 77 5.67 10.64 -17.53
N SER A 78 5.45 10.60 -18.84
CA SER A 78 4.10 10.67 -19.42
C SER A 78 3.29 9.40 -19.15
N ALA A 79 3.88 8.22 -19.35
CA ALA A 79 3.18 6.95 -19.22
C ALA A 79 2.72 6.68 -17.77
N TYR A 80 3.59 6.98 -16.82
CA TYR A 80 3.38 6.71 -15.39
C TYR A 80 2.96 7.96 -14.60
N LYS A 81 2.74 9.09 -15.27
CA LYS A 81 2.37 10.37 -14.66
C LYS A 81 3.33 10.80 -13.54
N LEU A 82 4.62 10.64 -13.77
CA LEU A 82 5.64 11.02 -12.80
C LEU A 82 5.81 12.54 -12.79
N GLY A 83 5.73 13.13 -11.60
CA GLY A 83 5.98 14.55 -11.38
C GLY A 83 7.45 14.86 -11.13
N SER A 84 7.75 16.16 -10.99
CA SER A 84 9.04 16.59 -10.46
C SER A 84 9.07 16.36 -8.95
N GLY A 85 10.09 15.68 -8.45
CA GLY A 85 10.27 15.36 -7.02
C GLY A 85 11.59 14.67 -6.78
N GLY A 86 11.75 14.03 -5.64
CA GLY A 86 12.90 13.20 -5.31
C GLY A 86 14.20 13.96 -4.98
N SER A 87 14.18 15.30 -4.94
CA SER A 87 15.37 16.08 -4.62
C SER A 87 15.93 15.70 -3.25
N GLY A 88 17.21 15.27 -3.22
CA GLY A 88 17.89 14.79 -2.02
C GLY A 88 17.58 13.33 -1.64
N ALA A 89 16.65 12.65 -2.33
CA ALA A 89 16.45 11.22 -2.16
C ALA A 89 17.58 10.44 -2.86
N THR A 90 18.11 9.43 -2.18
CA THR A 90 19.14 8.57 -2.75
C THR A 90 18.55 7.21 -3.09
N VAL A 91 18.56 6.84 -4.37
CA VAL A 91 18.24 5.50 -4.84
C VAL A 91 19.54 4.72 -4.94
N ALA A 92 19.65 3.63 -4.21
CA ALA A 92 20.76 2.71 -4.33
C ALA A 92 20.44 1.65 -5.40
N ILE A 93 21.46 1.29 -6.16
CA ILE A 93 21.48 0.21 -7.12
C ILE A 93 22.49 -0.81 -6.61
N VAL A 94 22.11 -2.07 -6.52
CA VAL A 94 22.98 -3.14 -6.05
C VAL A 94 23.15 -4.15 -7.15
N ASP A 95 24.36 -4.23 -7.69
CA ASP A 95 24.74 -5.12 -8.77
C ASP A 95 26.08 -5.82 -8.48
N ALA A 96 26.42 -6.85 -9.27
CA ALA A 96 27.69 -7.52 -9.15
C ALA A 96 28.72 -6.94 -10.11
N TYR A 97 29.98 -7.03 -9.71
CA TYR A 97 31.14 -6.59 -10.49
C TYR A 97 31.18 -5.07 -10.71
N ASP A 98 32.14 -4.59 -11.49
CA ASP A 98 32.34 -3.16 -11.78
C ASP A 98 31.94 -2.84 -13.24
N ASP A 99 31.26 -1.71 -13.41
CA ASP A 99 31.21 -0.98 -14.69
C ASP A 99 32.15 0.24 -14.59
N PRO A 100 33.36 0.18 -15.17
CA PRO A 100 34.32 1.28 -15.11
C PRO A 100 33.81 2.57 -15.75
N ASN A 101 32.84 2.48 -16.66
CA ASN A 101 32.32 3.59 -17.44
C ASN A 101 31.01 4.16 -16.90
N ALA A 102 30.45 3.62 -15.83
CA ALA A 102 29.10 3.95 -15.33
C ALA A 102 28.85 5.48 -15.20
N GLU A 103 29.77 6.25 -14.60
CA GLU A 103 29.59 7.70 -14.45
C GLU A 103 29.68 8.46 -15.78
N SER A 104 30.61 8.05 -16.68
CA SER A 104 30.77 8.71 -17.98
C SER A 104 29.62 8.41 -18.94
N ASP A 105 29.10 7.21 -18.88
CA ASP A 105 27.96 6.76 -19.68
C ASP A 105 26.67 7.42 -19.19
N LEU A 106 26.45 7.49 -17.88
CA LEU A 106 25.38 8.25 -17.27
C LEU A 106 25.41 9.74 -17.68
N ALA A 107 26.60 10.35 -17.70
CA ALA A 107 26.75 11.75 -18.12
C ALA A 107 26.33 11.95 -19.58
N THR A 108 26.62 10.99 -20.45
CA THR A 108 26.19 10.99 -21.86
C THR A 108 24.68 10.82 -21.97
N TYR A 109 24.10 9.86 -21.25
CA TYR A 109 22.66 9.63 -21.19
C TYR A 109 21.92 10.91 -20.76
N ARG A 110 22.32 11.48 -19.62
CA ARG A 110 21.68 12.68 -19.06
C ARG A 110 21.80 13.90 -19.97
N THR A 111 22.97 14.08 -20.60
CA THR A 111 23.18 15.16 -21.57
C THR A 111 22.23 15.03 -22.78
N GLN A 112 22.08 13.80 -23.32
CA GLN A 112 21.21 13.54 -24.46
C GLN A 112 19.75 13.92 -24.21
N TYR A 113 19.29 13.67 -23.00
CA TYR A 113 17.89 13.96 -22.61
C TYR A 113 17.70 15.31 -21.90
N GLY A 114 18.75 16.14 -21.79
CA GLY A 114 18.69 17.43 -21.14
C GLY A 114 18.42 17.35 -19.63
N LEU A 115 18.79 16.25 -18.99
CA LEU A 115 18.66 16.07 -17.54
C LEU A 115 19.79 16.79 -16.82
N PRO A 116 19.57 17.23 -15.55
CA PRO A 116 20.65 17.84 -14.75
C PRO A 116 21.85 16.91 -14.60
N PRO A 117 23.10 17.43 -14.59
CA PRO A 117 24.29 16.58 -14.37
C PRO A 117 24.19 15.82 -13.05
N CYS A 118 24.59 14.54 -13.07
CA CYS A 118 24.67 13.69 -11.87
C CYS A 118 26.06 13.03 -11.85
N THR A 119 26.94 13.57 -11.02
CA THR A 119 28.35 13.19 -10.99
C THR A 119 28.84 13.02 -9.56
N THR A 120 29.95 12.33 -9.38
CA THR A 120 30.67 12.24 -8.10
C THR A 120 31.07 13.64 -7.62
N ALA A 121 31.46 14.53 -8.54
CA ALA A 121 31.91 15.89 -8.21
C ALA A 121 30.81 16.77 -7.61
N ASN A 122 29.53 16.59 -8.02
CA ASN A 122 28.42 17.35 -7.46
C ASN A 122 27.64 16.58 -6.37
N GLY A 123 28.11 15.37 -5.99
CA GLY A 123 27.50 14.54 -4.95
C GLY A 123 26.21 13.83 -5.34
N CYS A 124 25.77 13.94 -6.61
CA CYS A 124 24.58 13.26 -7.10
C CYS A 124 24.84 11.78 -7.39
N PHE A 125 26.02 11.42 -7.91
CA PHE A 125 26.43 10.04 -8.18
C PHE A 125 27.50 9.60 -7.19
N ARG A 126 27.39 8.40 -6.67
CA ARG A 126 28.40 7.77 -5.82
C ARG A 126 28.51 6.30 -6.17
N LYS A 127 29.73 5.82 -6.43
CA LYS A 127 30.06 4.40 -6.67
C LYS A 127 30.94 3.85 -5.55
N VAL A 128 30.58 2.69 -5.01
CA VAL A 128 31.31 2.02 -3.94
C VAL A 128 31.29 0.49 -4.16
N ASN A 129 32.26 -0.20 -3.57
CA ASN A 129 32.25 -1.66 -3.53
C ASN A 129 31.21 -2.18 -2.49
N GLY A 130 30.99 -3.50 -2.44
CA GLY A 130 30.06 -4.16 -1.53
C GLY A 130 30.30 -3.90 -0.03
N ASN A 131 31.46 -3.31 0.34
CA ASN A 131 31.78 -2.89 1.71
C ASN A 131 31.61 -1.36 1.93
N GLY A 132 31.11 -0.63 0.94
CA GLY A 132 30.90 0.81 1.03
C GLY A 132 32.13 1.67 0.77
N GLN A 133 33.22 1.09 0.29
CA GLN A 133 34.48 1.79 0.02
C GLN A 133 34.56 2.20 -1.45
N SER A 134 35.14 3.35 -1.74
CA SER A 134 35.35 3.83 -3.12
C SER A 134 36.47 3.09 -3.85
N SER A 135 37.29 2.33 -3.15
CA SER A 135 38.40 1.55 -3.71
C SER A 135 38.86 0.47 -2.70
N PRO A 136 39.38 -0.69 -3.15
CA PRO A 136 39.30 -1.15 -4.54
C PRO A 136 37.87 -1.52 -4.94
N LEU A 137 37.52 -1.24 -6.20
CA LEU A 137 36.29 -1.73 -6.82
C LEU A 137 36.44 -3.18 -7.25
N PRO A 138 35.34 -3.90 -7.49
CA PRO A 138 35.39 -5.27 -8.01
C PRO A 138 36.07 -5.38 -9.39
N THR A 139 36.31 -6.61 -9.84
CA THR A 139 36.74 -6.86 -11.22
C THR A 139 35.63 -6.45 -12.18
N PRO A 140 35.91 -5.73 -13.28
CA PRO A 140 34.91 -5.39 -14.28
C PRO A 140 34.33 -6.61 -14.99
N ASP A 141 33.03 -6.58 -15.32
CA ASP A 141 32.34 -7.58 -16.13
C ASP A 141 31.44 -6.92 -17.17
N THR A 142 31.53 -7.34 -18.42
CA THR A 142 30.79 -6.69 -19.53
C THR A 142 29.31 -6.99 -19.54
N GLY A 143 28.88 -8.10 -18.98
CA GLY A 143 27.46 -8.46 -18.84
C GLY A 143 26.78 -7.64 -17.76
N TRP A 144 27.39 -7.65 -16.58
CA TRP A 144 26.90 -6.85 -15.46
C TRP A 144 27.02 -5.34 -15.70
N ALA A 145 27.99 -4.88 -16.49
CA ALA A 145 28.03 -3.47 -16.90
C ALA A 145 26.80 -3.08 -17.76
N GLY A 146 26.22 -4.03 -18.50
CA GLY A 146 24.96 -3.83 -19.20
C GLY A 146 23.78 -3.64 -18.24
N GLU A 147 23.74 -4.43 -17.18
CA GLU A 147 22.75 -4.29 -16.09
C GLU A 147 22.91 -2.96 -15.38
N ILE A 148 24.12 -2.67 -14.89
CA ILE A 148 24.45 -1.42 -14.18
C ILE A 148 24.04 -0.18 -14.99
N SER A 149 24.38 -0.15 -16.29
CA SER A 149 24.02 0.97 -17.17
C SER A 149 22.50 1.11 -17.32
N LEU A 150 21.77 -0.01 -17.44
CA LEU A 150 20.30 -0.02 -17.50
C LEU A 150 19.70 0.55 -16.22
N ASP A 151 20.14 0.07 -15.07
CA ASP A 151 19.61 0.48 -13.76
C ASP A 151 19.84 1.97 -13.48
N VAL A 152 21.07 2.44 -13.70
CA VAL A 152 21.47 3.84 -13.50
C VAL A 152 20.69 4.77 -14.42
N ASP A 153 20.52 4.40 -15.71
CA ASP A 153 19.76 5.20 -16.66
C ASP A 153 18.27 5.22 -16.33
N MET A 154 17.69 4.11 -15.85
CA MET A 154 16.26 4.05 -15.49
C MET A 154 15.95 4.82 -14.21
N VAL A 155 16.82 4.80 -13.21
CA VAL A 155 16.69 5.71 -12.05
C VAL A 155 16.75 7.16 -12.50
N SER A 156 17.72 7.51 -13.38
CA SER A 156 17.83 8.87 -13.93
C SER A 156 16.61 9.28 -14.75
N ALA A 157 16.03 8.37 -15.51
CA ALA A 157 14.86 8.64 -16.34
C ALA A 157 13.61 8.89 -15.51
N ALA A 158 13.37 8.07 -14.49
CA ALA A 158 12.18 8.13 -13.66
C ALA A 158 12.27 9.20 -12.57
N CYS A 159 13.46 9.43 -11.99
CA CYS A 159 13.71 10.44 -10.96
C CYS A 159 14.95 11.31 -11.27
N PRO A 160 14.86 12.27 -12.19
CA PRO A 160 16.01 13.09 -12.61
C PRO A 160 16.70 13.88 -11.48
N SER A 161 15.99 14.14 -10.38
CA SER A 161 16.49 14.89 -9.22
C SER A 161 16.98 14.00 -8.08
N CYS A 162 16.85 12.68 -8.20
CA CYS A 162 17.38 11.73 -7.22
C CYS A 162 18.91 11.63 -7.31
N HIS A 163 19.54 11.38 -6.18
CA HIS A 163 20.93 10.92 -6.13
C HIS A 163 20.99 9.42 -6.39
N ILE A 164 22.10 8.97 -6.94
CA ILE A 164 22.35 7.56 -7.27
C ILE A 164 23.52 7.05 -6.45
N LEU A 165 23.31 5.95 -5.71
CA LEU A 165 24.35 5.21 -5.02
C LEU A 165 24.50 3.84 -5.69
N LEU A 166 25.54 3.66 -6.48
CA LEU A 166 25.89 2.35 -7.07
C LEU A 166 26.75 1.56 -6.09
N VAL A 167 26.27 0.41 -5.65
CA VAL A 167 26.97 -0.51 -4.75
C VAL A 167 27.30 -1.79 -5.51
N GLU A 168 28.58 -1.96 -5.81
CA GLU A 168 29.09 -3.06 -6.64
C GLU A 168 29.57 -4.22 -5.76
N ALA A 169 28.80 -5.31 -5.74
CA ALA A 169 29.16 -6.56 -5.06
C ALA A 169 30.35 -7.23 -5.78
N SER A 170 31.19 -7.94 -5.03
CA SER A 170 32.40 -8.56 -5.58
C SER A 170 32.12 -9.72 -6.54
N SER A 171 30.91 -10.27 -6.53
CA SER A 171 30.49 -11.41 -7.36
C SER A 171 28.97 -11.57 -7.30
N PRO A 172 28.35 -12.35 -8.21
CA PRO A 172 26.91 -12.60 -8.20
C PRO A 172 26.48 -13.67 -7.18
N ASN A 173 27.31 -13.98 -6.19
CA ASN A 173 26.96 -14.92 -5.13
C ASN A 173 26.03 -14.28 -4.09
N ASP A 174 25.14 -15.07 -3.51
CA ASP A 174 24.21 -14.65 -2.46
C ASP A 174 24.87 -13.77 -1.40
N SER A 175 25.94 -14.24 -0.79
CA SER A 175 26.61 -13.51 0.31
C SER A 175 27.17 -12.15 -0.12
N SER A 176 27.59 -11.99 -1.38
CA SER A 176 28.12 -10.74 -1.91
C SER A 176 27.00 -9.75 -2.21
N LEU A 177 25.98 -10.17 -2.97
CA LEU A 177 24.86 -9.30 -3.38
C LEU A 177 24.00 -8.90 -2.18
N PHE A 178 23.61 -9.86 -1.33
CA PHE A 178 22.82 -9.54 -0.14
C PHE A 178 23.61 -8.70 0.88
N GLY A 179 24.93 -8.92 1.01
CA GLY A 179 25.80 -8.07 1.81
C GLY A 179 25.84 -6.63 1.30
N ALA A 180 25.83 -6.43 -0.02
CA ALA A 180 25.78 -5.12 -0.65
C ALA A 180 24.45 -4.38 -0.42
N ILE A 181 23.30 -5.08 -0.30
CA ILE A 181 22.03 -4.48 0.14
C ILE A 181 22.18 -3.89 1.55
N ASN A 182 22.71 -4.65 2.51
CA ASN A 182 22.98 -4.15 3.85
C ASN A 182 23.92 -2.92 3.85
N THR A 183 24.90 -2.93 2.96
CA THR A 183 25.80 -1.79 2.75
C THR A 183 25.05 -0.57 2.23
N ALA A 184 24.19 -0.72 1.21
CA ALA A 184 23.36 0.36 0.70
C ALA A 184 22.49 0.99 1.81
N VAL A 185 21.84 0.16 2.61
CA VAL A 185 21.00 0.60 3.74
C VAL A 185 21.85 1.30 4.81
N SER A 186 23.03 0.75 5.15
CA SER A 186 23.94 1.35 6.14
C SER A 186 24.49 2.71 5.71
N LEU A 187 24.61 2.95 4.41
CA LEU A 187 24.98 4.23 3.81
C LEU A 187 23.81 5.21 3.73
N GLY A 188 22.63 4.82 4.24
CA GLY A 188 21.47 5.70 4.40
C GLY A 188 20.45 5.63 3.26
N ALA A 189 20.61 4.73 2.29
CA ALA A 189 19.63 4.56 1.22
C ALA A 189 18.26 4.15 1.80
N LYS A 190 17.19 4.77 1.31
CA LYS A 190 15.80 4.45 1.64
C LYS A 190 15.08 3.74 0.49
N TYR A 191 15.71 3.63 -0.65
CA TYR A 191 15.22 3.00 -1.86
C TYR A 191 16.37 2.20 -2.45
N VAL A 192 16.18 0.88 -2.64
CA VAL A 192 17.23 -0.03 -3.11
C VAL A 192 16.67 -0.85 -4.26
N SER A 193 17.28 -0.76 -5.44
CA SER A 193 16.94 -1.55 -6.62
C SER A 193 17.85 -2.75 -6.75
N ASN A 194 17.27 -3.90 -7.12
CA ASN A 194 17.96 -5.15 -7.32
C ASN A 194 17.41 -5.83 -8.57
N SER A 195 18.18 -5.78 -9.63
CA SER A 195 17.78 -6.26 -10.96
C SER A 195 18.36 -7.65 -11.26
N TRP A 196 18.27 -8.54 -10.28
CA TRP A 196 18.81 -9.89 -10.33
C TRP A 196 18.00 -10.86 -9.47
N GLY A 197 18.16 -12.14 -9.76
CA GLY A 197 17.50 -13.22 -9.02
C GLY A 197 17.97 -14.60 -9.44
N GLY A 198 17.34 -15.60 -8.87
CA GLY A 198 17.60 -17.01 -9.15
C GLY A 198 16.57 -17.92 -8.51
N GLY A 199 16.76 -19.23 -8.69
CA GLY A 199 15.84 -20.23 -8.17
C GLY A 199 15.74 -20.21 -6.64
N GLU A 200 14.54 -20.44 -6.13
CA GLU A 200 14.28 -20.54 -4.69
C GLU A 200 15.04 -21.70 -4.02
N SER A 201 15.37 -21.53 -2.75
CA SER A 201 16.03 -22.55 -1.92
C SER A 201 15.46 -22.61 -0.51
N SER A 202 15.63 -23.75 0.16
CA SER A 202 15.15 -23.94 1.55
C SER A 202 15.85 -23.04 2.59
N GLY A 203 16.97 -22.42 2.23
CA GLY A 203 17.72 -21.49 3.11
C GLY A 203 17.28 -20.04 3.01
N GLN A 204 16.46 -19.68 2.01
CA GLN A 204 16.15 -18.28 1.67
C GLN A 204 15.46 -17.50 2.79
N THR A 205 14.64 -18.14 3.63
CA THR A 205 13.98 -17.46 4.77
C THR A 205 14.98 -16.96 5.82
N GLY A 206 16.18 -17.57 5.89
CA GLY A 206 17.29 -17.07 6.71
C GLY A 206 17.94 -15.83 6.08
N ILE A 207 18.15 -15.85 4.77
CA ILE A 207 18.66 -14.72 3.99
C ILE A 207 17.69 -13.54 4.08
N ASP A 208 16.39 -13.77 3.94
CA ASP A 208 15.32 -12.80 4.14
C ASP A 208 15.48 -12.01 5.44
N SER A 209 15.57 -12.74 6.55
CA SER A 209 15.63 -12.13 7.88
C SER A 209 16.91 -11.33 8.10
N GLN A 210 18.01 -11.75 7.47
CA GLN A 210 19.35 -11.17 7.69
C GLN A 210 19.62 -9.98 6.79
N TYR A 211 19.10 -9.97 5.54
CA TYR A 211 19.52 -9.03 4.51
C TYR A 211 18.39 -8.21 3.89
N LEU A 212 17.15 -8.66 3.96
CA LEU A 212 16.02 -7.99 3.31
C LEU A 212 15.03 -7.38 4.31
N ASN A 213 15.11 -7.75 5.58
CA ASN A 213 14.25 -7.23 6.63
C ASN A 213 14.70 -5.84 7.11
N HIS A 214 14.42 -4.83 6.31
CA HIS A 214 14.75 -3.43 6.59
C HIS A 214 13.49 -2.55 6.64
N PRO A 215 12.80 -2.46 7.79
CA PRO A 215 11.69 -1.51 7.93
C PRO A 215 12.12 -0.09 7.58
N GLY A 216 11.27 0.65 6.89
CA GLY A 216 11.55 2.01 6.43
C GLY A 216 12.47 2.10 5.22
N VAL A 217 12.70 1.00 4.51
CA VAL A 217 13.45 0.95 3.24
C VAL A 217 12.60 0.26 2.18
N ALA A 218 12.40 0.91 1.04
CA ALA A 218 11.79 0.30 -0.13
C ALA A 218 12.86 -0.50 -0.90
N ILE A 219 12.75 -1.81 -0.89
CA ILE A 219 13.62 -2.70 -1.65
C ILE A 219 12.80 -3.24 -2.82
N THR A 220 13.17 -2.90 -4.04
CA THR A 220 12.55 -3.42 -5.26
C THR A 220 13.41 -4.53 -5.84
N VAL A 221 12.77 -5.56 -6.37
CA VAL A 221 13.43 -6.73 -6.94
C VAL A 221 12.71 -7.14 -8.21
N SER A 222 13.46 -7.37 -9.27
CA SER A 222 12.94 -7.93 -10.53
C SER A 222 12.32 -9.31 -10.31
N SER A 223 11.12 -9.56 -10.85
CA SER A 223 10.41 -10.84 -10.67
C SER A 223 10.94 -11.97 -11.56
N GLY A 224 11.87 -11.67 -12.48
CA GLY A 224 12.42 -12.63 -13.44
C GLY A 224 11.90 -12.46 -14.86
N ASP A 225 12.55 -13.13 -15.82
CA ASP A 225 12.34 -12.95 -17.26
C ASP A 225 11.90 -14.23 -18.00
N ASP A 226 11.65 -15.31 -17.26
CA ASP A 226 11.33 -16.63 -17.83
C ASP A 226 9.83 -16.97 -17.84
N GLY A 227 8.96 -15.97 -17.56
CA GLY A 227 7.53 -16.14 -17.46
C GLY A 227 7.12 -16.80 -16.15
N THR A 228 6.47 -17.97 -16.20
CA THR A 228 6.01 -18.64 -14.96
C THR A 228 7.16 -19.29 -14.20
N GLY A 229 7.25 -18.99 -12.93
CA GLY A 229 8.25 -19.50 -12.00
C GLY A 229 8.53 -18.47 -10.92
N ALA A 230 8.55 -18.89 -9.66
CA ALA A 230 8.89 -18.02 -8.55
C ALA A 230 10.40 -17.92 -8.42
N GLU A 231 10.94 -16.70 -8.33
CA GLU A 231 12.36 -16.44 -8.18
C GLU A 231 12.69 -15.69 -6.88
N PHE A 232 13.85 -15.99 -6.30
CA PHE A 232 14.36 -15.31 -5.11
C PHE A 232 15.44 -14.29 -5.55
N PRO A 233 15.43 -13.04 -5.02
CA PRO A 233 14.73 -12.58 -3.83
C PRO A 233 13.35 -11.94 -4.05
N ALA A 234 12.76 -11.99 -5.24
CA ALA A 234 11.43 -11.41 -5.50
C ALA A 234 10.32 -12.05 -4.64
N THR A 235 10.45 -13.34 -4.32
CA THR A 235 9.55 -14.04 -3.40
C THR A 235 9.69 -13.64 -1.94
N SER A 236 10.66 -12.82 -1.56
CA SER A 236 10.80 -12.33 -0.19
C SER A 236 9.55 -11.55 0.25
N ARG A 237 9.15 -11.79 1.48
CA ARG A 237 8.05 -11.07 2.13
C ARG A 237 8.37 -9.61 2.50
N TYR A 238 9.61 -9.19 2.36
CA TYR A 238 10.11 -7.87 2.77
C TYR A 238 10.35 -6.92 1.61
N VAL A 239 10.28 -7.41 0.38
CA VAL A 239 10.57 -6.65 -0.83
C VAL A 239 9.32 -6.40 -1.68
N THR A 240 9.41 -5.43 -2.58
CA THR A 240 8.46 -5.23 -3.66
C THR A 240 8.95 -5.98 -4.89
N ALA A 241 8.27 -7.06 -5.25
CA ALA A 241 8.53 -7.80 -6.47
C ALA A 241 7.97 -7.03 -7.68
N VAL A 242 8.81 -6.78 -8.67
CA VAL A 242 8.47 -5.95 -9.83
C VAL A 242 8.40 -6.78 -11.09
N GLY A 243 7.19 -6.95 -11.60
CA GLY A 243 6.90 -7.62 -12.86
C GLY A 243 7.11 -6.74 -14.09
N GLY A 244 6.61 -7.18 -15.23
CA GLY A 244 6.94 -6.55 -16.50
C GLY A 244 5.76 -6.37 -17.45
N THR A 245 5.73 -5.22 -18.15
CA THR A 245 4.73 -4.91 -19.17
C THR A 245 5.33 -4.59 -20.52
N SER A 246 4.51 -4.75 -21.58
CA SER A 246 4.73 -4.14 -22.90
C SER A 246 4.01 -2.79 -22.92
N LEU A 247 4.75 -1.69 -22.87
CA LEU A 247 4.22 -0.32 -22.85
C LEU A 247 4.20 0.26 -24.26
N THR A 248 3.04 0.69 -24.74
CA THR A 248 2.88 1.19 -26.12
C THR A 248 2.15 2.54 -26.14
N ARG A 249 2.62 3.48 -26.98
CA ARG A 249 1.91 4.75 -27.22
C ARG A 249 0.56 4.50 -27.89
N ALA A 250 -0.48 5.14 -27.37
CA ALA A 250 -1.86 5.00 -27.86
C ALA A 250 -2.58 6.34 -27.84
N THR A 251 -2.39 7.13 -28.87
CA THR A 251 -2.90 8.51 -28.99
C THR A 251 -4.43 8.64 -28.89
N GLY A 252 -5.18 7.56 -29.07
CA GLY A 252 -6.65 7.53 -28.92
C GLY A 252 -7.16 7.25 -27.51
N THR A 253 -6.28 7.03 -26.52
CA THR A 253 -6.67 6.76 -25.13
C THR A 253 -6.47 8.00 -24.26
N ALA A 254 -7.26 8.13 -23.19
CA ALA A 254 -7.13 9.26 -22.25
C ALA A 254 -5.76 9.29 -21.55
N ARG A 255 -5.11 8.13 -21.36
CA ARG A 255 -3.75 8.02 -20.81
C ARG A 255 -2.69 8.37 -21.87
N GLY A 256 -2.96 8.22 -23.16
CA GLY A 256 -1.98 8.30 -24.24
C GLY A 256 -1.11 7.05 -24.39
N TRP A 257 -1.33 6.04 -23.58
CA TRP A 257 -0.58 4.79 -23.49
C TRP A 257 -1.48 3.60 -23.23
N THR A 258 -1.03 2.42 -23.66
CA THR A 258 -1.63 1.13 -23.30
C THR A 258 -0.55 0.19 -22.81
N GLU A 259 -0.91 -0.71 -21.90
CA GLU A 259 -0.04 -1.75 -21.39
C GLU A 259 -0.72 -3.10 -21.44
N LYS A 260 0.09 -4.12 -21.59
CA LYS A 260 -0.29 -5.52 -21.41
C LYS A 260 0.84 -6.24 -20.68
N ALA A 261 0.56 -7.34 -20.00
CA ALA A 261 1.62 -8.18 -19.44
C ALA A 261 2.62 -8.59 -20.51
N TRP A 262 3.88 -8.48 -20.17
CA TRP A 262 4.95 -9.05 -20.98
C TRP A 262 5.04 -10.56 -20.75
N SER A 263 5.20 -11.33 -21.81
CA SER A 263 5.24 -12.80 -21.72
C SER A 263 6.46 -13.35 -20.98
N GLY A 264 7.52 -12.55 -20.83
CA GLY A 264 8.71 -12.91 -20.06
C GLY A 264 8.60 -12.58 -18.57
N ALA A 265 7.68 -11.69 -18.15
CA ALA A 265 7.59 -11.26 -16.76
C ALA A 265 7.42 -12.45 -15.80
N GLY A 266 8.26 -12.51 -14.76
CA GLY A 266 8.19 -13.54 -13.73
C GLY A 266 6.93 -13.49 -12.90
N SER A 267 6.36 -14.65 -12.58
CA SER A 267 5.25 -14.78 -11.63
C SER A 267 5.20 -16.18 -11.03
N GLY A 268 4.86 -16.29 -9.75
CA GLY A 268 4.77 -17.59 -9.10
C GLY A 268 4.31 -17.52 -7.64
N CYS A 269 4.06 -18.70 -7.09
CA CYS A 269 3.89 -18.89 -5.65
C CYS A 269 5.21 -19.37 -5.05
N SER A 270 5.72 -18.70 -4.04
CA SER A 270 6.89 -19.16 -3.30
C SER A 270 6.68 -20.57 -2.72
N ALA A 271 7.71 -21.39 -2.81
CA ALA A 271 7.74 -22.68 -2.13
C ALA A 271 8.11 -22.55 -0.64
N TYR A 272 8.71 -21.44 -0.22
CA TYR A 272 9.31 -21.28 1.11
C TYR A 272 8.77 -20.08 1.88
N ASP A 273 8.63 -18.91 1.25
CA ASP A 273 8.27 -17.68 1.96
C ASP A 273 6.80 -17.59 2.29
N THR A 274 6.52 -17.24 3.54
CA THR A 274 5.15 -17.10 4.02
C THR A 274 4.49 -15.87 3.42
N LYS A 275 3.20 -15.97 3.11
CA LYS A 275 2.39 -14.84 2.65
C LYS A 275 2.38 -13.73 3.69
N PRO A 276 2.84 -12.52 3.37
CA PRO A 276 2.80 -11.41 4.32
C PRO A 276 1.37 -10.94 4.56
N THR A 277 1.11 -10.39 5.73
CA THR A 277 -0.24 -9.92 6.13
C THR A 277 -0.77 -8.79 5.25
N TRP A 278 0.12 -8.01 4.64
CA TRP A 278 -0.26 -6.93 3.74
C TRP A 278 -0.66 -7.41 2.33
N GLN A 279 -0.29 -8.63 1.91
CA GLN A 279 -0.72 -9.20 0.64
C GLN A 279 -2.16 -9.74 0.77
N THR A 280 -3.12 -8.81 0.86
CA THR A 280 -4.52 -9.09 1.20
C THR A 280 -5.37 -9.57 0.01
N VAL A 281 -4.83 -9.48 -1.20
CA VAL A 281 -5.53 -9.86 -2.44
C VAL A 281 -5.60 -11.38 -2.63
N THR A 282 -6.54 -11.82 -3.45
CA THR A 282 -6.66 -13.24 -3.82
C THR A 282 -5.61 -13.59 -4.86
N THR A 283 -4.58 -14.33 -4.46
CA THR A 283 -3.49 -14.77 -5.33
C THR A 283 -3.58 -16.24 -5.72
N ASN A 284 -4.49 -17.01 -5.09
CA ASN A 284 -4.55 -18.48 -5.14
C ASN A 284 -3.28 -19.19 -4.62
N CYS A 285 -2.34 -18.46 -4.01
CA CYS A 285 -1.16 -19.01 -3.35
C CYS A 285 -1.41 -19.14 -1.85
N SER A 286 -0.97 -20.24 -1.26
CA SER A 286 -0.93 -20.41 0.20
C SER A 286 0.24 -19.68 0.85
N ARG A 287 1.25 -19.31 0.05
CA ARG A 287 2.46 -18.59 0.44
C ARG A 287 2.56 -17.28 -0.30
N ARG A 288 3.70 -16.59 -0.18
CA ARG A 288 4.01 -15.35 -0.91
C ARG A 288 3.81 -15.56 -2.41
N ALA A 289 3.14 -14.63 -3.08
CA ALA A 289 2.95 -14.60 -4.53
C ALA A 289 3.64 -13.36 -5.11
N GLU A 290 4.24 -13.48 -6.30
CA GLU A 290 4.82 -12.39 -7.07
C GLU A 290 4.16 -12.30 -8.45
N ALA A 291 4.09 -11.06 -9.08
CA ALA A 291 4.67 -9.79 -8.66
C ALA A 291 3.71 -8.98 -7.78
N ASP A 292 4.21 -7.82 -7.25
CA ASP A 292 3.38 -6.86 -6.51
C ASP A 292 2.91 -5.71 -7.39
N VAL A 293 3.81 -5.19 -8.20
CA VAL A 293 3.59 -4.10 -9.18
C VAL A 293 4.44 -4.36 -10.41
N SER A 294 4.31 -3.53 -11.45
CA SER A 294 5.09 -3.67 -12.68
C SER A 294 5.43 -2.32 -13.32
N ALA A 295 6.34 -2.35 -14.27
CA ALA A 295 6.61 -1.28 -15.22
C ALA A 295 7.06 -1.90 -16.56
N VAL A 296 7.45 -1.06 -17.54
CA VAL A 296 7.92 -1.54 -18.83
C VAL A 296 9.14 -2.47 -18.69
N ALA A 297 9.04 -3.64 -19.34
CA ALA A 297 10.06 -4.67 -19.34
C ALA A 297 10.26 -5.33 -20.70
N ASP A 298 9.21 -5.39 -21.54
CA ASP A 298 9.28 -6.03 -22.86
C ASP A 298 10.34 -5.36 -23.75
N PRO A 299 11.40 -6.07 -24.18
CA PRO A 299 12.41 -5.51 -25.08
C PRO A 299 11.83 -4.98 -26.41
N ALA A 300 10.67 -5.49 -26.85
CA ALA A 300 9.98 -4.99 -28.04
C ALA A 300 9.49 -3.55 -27.89
N THR A 301 9.19 -3.14 -26.68
CA THR A 301 8.82 -1.77 -26.28
C THR A 301 9.83 -1.18 -25.29
N GLY A 302 11.06 -1.64 -25.32
CA GLY A 302 12.09 -1.42 -24.34
C GLY A 302 12.58 0.03 -24.22
N VAL A 303 13.48 0.23 -23.29
CA VAL A 303 14.01 1.54 -22.88
C VAL A 303 15.36 1.83 -23.54
N ALA A 304 15.65 3.11 -23.77
CA ALA A 304 16.94 3.55 -24.27
C ALA A 304 17.99 3.53 -23.16
N VAL A 305 19.15 2.97 -23.44
CA VAL A 305 20.29 2.89 -22.51
C VAL A 305 21.58 3.27 -23.23
N TYR A 306 22.48 3.95 -22.56
CA TYR A 306 23.80 4.26 -23.07
C TYR A 306 24.88 3.50 -22.29
N GLN A 307 25.62 2.62 -22.98
CA GLN A 307 26.65 1.77 -22.40
C GLN A 307 27.86 1.67 -23.33
N THR A 308 29.07 1.87 -22.80
CA THR A 308 30.32 1.74 -23.59
C THR A 308 31.27 0.65 -23.11
N TYR A 309 31.13 0.16 -21.87
CA TYR A 309 31.89 -1.00 -21.42
C TYR A 309 31.19 -2.30 -21.84
N GLY A 310 31.77 -3.01 -22.81
CA GLY A 310 31.14 -4.20 -23.39
C GLY A 310 30.09 -3.94 -24.46
N ALA A 311 29.79 -2.68 -24.78
CA ALA A 311 28.84 -2.27 -25.82
C ALA A 311 29.32 -1.04 -26.58
N SER A 312 28.56 -0.60 -27.59
CA SER A 312 28.97 0.46 -28.53
C SER A 312 28.10 1.71 -28.41
N GLY A 313 27.62 2.07 -27.23
CA GLY A 313 26.79 3.25 -26.97
C GLY A 313 25.31 2.92 -26.91
N TRP A 314 24.46 3.75 -27.54
CA TRP A 314 23.01 3.63 -27.48
C TRP A 314 22.49 2.26 -27.91
N SER A 315 21.69 1.65 -27.06
CA SER A 315 21.04 0.36 -27.27
C SER A 315 19.62 0.39 -26.68
N VAL A 316 18.78 -0.57 -27.04
CA VAL A 316 17.47 -0.77 -26.41
C VAL A 316 17.56 -2.00 -25.51
N TYR A 317 17.11 -1.81 -24.29
CA TYR A 317 17.06 -2.84 -23.27
C TYR A 317 15.62 -3.11 -22.81
N GLY A 318 15.41 -4.28 -22.27
CA GLY A 318 14.22 -4.71 -21.55
C GLY A 318 14.61 -5.68 -20.45
N GLY A 319 13.69 -6.54 -20.06
CA GLY A 319 13.77 -7.39 -18.88
C GLY A 319 13.10 -6.72 -17.68
N THR A 320 12.77 -7.49 -16.65
CA THR A 320 12.28 -6.93 -15.38
C THR A 320 13.35 -6.08 -14.68
N SER A 321 14.59 -6.16 -15.14
CA SER A 321 15.67 -5.22 -14.83
C SER A 321 15.37 -3.77 -15.21
N ALA A 322 14.59 -3.52 -16.26
CA ALA A 322 14.17 -2.16 -16.57
C ALA A 322 13.10 -1.65 -15.58
N SER A 323 12.23 -2.53 -15.12
CA SER A 323 11.10 -2.17 -14.27
C SER A 323 11.48 -1.94 -12.80
N ALA A 324 12.40 -2.72 -12.24
CA ALA A 324 12.78 -2.61 -10.83
C ALA A 324 13.34 -1.23 -10.44
N PRO A 325 14.34 -0.65 -11.17
CA PRO A 325 14.86 0.68 -10.89
C PRO A 325 13.86 1.80 -11.16
N ILE A 326 12.96 1.64 -12.14
CA ILE A 326 11.84 2.57 -12.33
C ILE A 326 10.96 2.62 -11.08
N ILE A 327 10.58 1.46 -10.53
CA ILE A 327 9.72 1.41 -9.33
C ILE A 327 10.48 1.92 -8.09
N ALA A 328 11.78 1.64 -7.93
CA ALA A 328 12.60 2.23 -6.87
C ALA A 328 12.60 3.78 -6.93
N ALA A 329 12.74 4.32 -8.13
CA ALA A 329 12.67 5.76 -8.38
C ALA A 329 11.27 6.32 -8.10
N VAL A 330 10.20 5.59 -8.43
CA VAL A 330 8.81 5.99 -8.10
C VAL A 330 8.58 6.03 -6.58
N TYR A 331 9.13 5.07 -5.81
CA TYR A 331 9.13 5.16 -4.35
C TYR A 331 9.86 6.41 -3.85
N ALA A 332 11.02 6.74 -4.45
CA ALA A 332 11.77 7.95 -4.09
C ALA A 332 10.99 9.24 -4.37
N LEU A 333 10.24 9.28 -5.47
CA LEU A 333 9.32 10.36 -5.78
C LEU A 333 8.13 10.41 -4.83
N GLY A 334 7.70 9.28 -4.29
CA GLY A 334 6.60 9.15 -3.31
C GLY A 334 6.94 9.67 -1.92
N GLY A 335 8.22 9.88 -1.62
CA GLY A 335 8.69 10.39 -0.33
C GLY A 335 9.23 9.32 0.61
N THR A 336 9.77 9.75 1.73
CA THR A 336 10.46 8.85 2.68
C THR A 336 9.48 7.86 3.31
N PRO A 337 9.76 6.55 3.26
CA PRO A 337 8.96 5.55 3.96
C PRO A 337 8.91 5.78 5.47
N GLY A 338 7.80 5.41 6.11
CA GLY A 338 7.70 5.40 7.57
C GLY A 338 8.73 4.46 8.19
N ALA A 339 9.38 4.88 9.27
CA ALA A 339 10.55 4.19 9.83
C ALA A 339 10.32 2.72 10.23
N SER A 340 9.09 2.33 10.50
CA SER A 340 8.69 0.96 10.86
C SER A 340 7.92 0.22 9.74
N ASP A 341 7.71 0.87 8.60
CA ASP A 341 6.89 0.33 7.54
C ASP A 341 7.68 -0.66 6.67
N TYR A 342 6.94 -1.57 6.06
CA TYR A 342 7.42 -2.33 4.91
C TYR A 342 6.80 -1.73 3.65
N PRO A 343 7.55 -0.96 2.85
CA PRO A 343 6.99 -0.21 1.72
C PRO A 343 6.30 -1.08 0.66
N ALA A 344 6.65 -2.36 0.57
CA ALA A 344 5.92 -3.33 -0.26
C ALA A 344 4.41 -3.40 0.05
N SER A 345 3.99 -2.98 1.24
CA SER A 345 2.58 -2.89 1.63
C SER A 345 1.83 -1.70 1.02
N TYR A 346 2.54 -0.65 0.60
CA TYR A 346 1.91 0.60 0.15
C TYR A 346 1.04 0.41 -1.10
N PRO A 347 1.48 -0.26 -2.18
CA PRO A 347 0.62 -0.51 -3.33
C PRO A 347 -0.65 -1.29 -2.98
N TYR A 348 -0.58 -2.21 -2.02
CA TYR A 348 -1.74 -2.98 -1.55
C TYR A 348 -2.74 -2.12 -0.77
N ALA A 349 -2.26 -1.13 -0.03
CA ALA A 349 -3.12 -0.16 0.65
C ALA A 349 -3.75 0.86 -0.31
N HIS A 350 -3.15 1.07 -1.49
CA HIS A 350 -3.47 2.17 -2.39
C HIS A 350 -3.72 1.74 -3.85
N GLN A 351 -4.31 0.58 -4.07
CA GLN A 351 -4.53 -0.05 -5.38
C GLN A 351 -5.20 0.89 -6.40
N GLY A 352 -6.14 1.74 -5.97
CA GLY A 352 -6.83 2.71 -6.84
C GLY A 352 -5.92 3.79 -7.45
N ASN A 353 -4.66 3.88 -7.02
CA ASN A 353 -3.65 4.80 -7.54
C ASN A 353 -2.66 4.11 -8.48
N LEU A 354 -3.02 2.97 -9.03
CA LEU A 354 -2.27 2.26 -10.06
C LEU A 354 -3.09 2.19 -11.35
N PHE A 355 -2.42 1.99 -12.48
CA PHE A 355 -3.06 1.56 -13.70
C PHE A 355 -3.14 0.04 -13.70
N ASP A 356 -4.34 -0.49 -13.58
CA ASP A 356 -4.59 -1.92 -13.67
C ASP A 356 -4.31 -2.44 -15.08
N VAL A 357 -3.50 -3.49 -15.21
CA VAL A 357 -3.10 -4.09 -16.49
C VAL A 357 -3.91 -5.36 -16.71
N THR A 358 -4.94 -5.27 -17.53
CA THR A 358 -5.96 -6.33 -17.66
C THR A 358 -5.81 -7.20 -18.91
N ALA A 359 -4.70 -7.08 -19.63
CA ALA A 359 -4.45 -7.81 -20.87
C ALA A 359 -3.07 -8.47 -20.88
N GLY A 360 -2.93 -9.56 -21.60
CA GLY A 360 -1.67 -10.30 -21.75
C GLY A 360 -1.56 -11.49 -20.81
N ASN A 361 -0.47 -12.22 -20.95
CA ASN A 361 -0.13 -13.37 -20.11
C ASN A 361 1.38 -13.66 -20.21
N ASN A 362 1.91 -14.39 -19.23
CA ASN A 362 3.30 -14.85 -19.18
C ASN A 362 3.43 -16.38 -19.17
N GLY A 363 2.34 -17.11 -19.40
CA GLY A 363 2.34 -18.55 -19.43
C GLY A 363 0.96 -19.18 -19.49
N GLY A 364 0.89 -20.50 -19.39
CA GLY A 364 -0.33 -21.29 -19.56
C GLY A 364 -1.04 -21.70 -18.27
N CYS A 365 -0.67 -21.18 -17.10
CA CYS A 365 -1.25 -21.59 -15.82
C CYS A 365 -2.62 -20.94 -15.50
N GLY A 366 -3.10 -20.03 -16.34
CA GLY A 366 -4.40 -19.37 -16.19
C GLY A 366 -4.39 -18.20 -15.23
N ALA A 367 -5.56 -17.61 -15.02
CA ALA A 367 -5.75 -16.46 -14.14
C ALA A 367 -5.89 -16.90 -12.66
N PRO A 368 -5.46 -16.05 -11.70
CA PRO A 368 -4.75 -14.78 -11.89
C PRO A 368 -3.23 -14.94 -12.04
N MET A 369 -2.67 -16.14 -11.91
CA MET A 369 -1.23 -16.34 -11.78
C MET A 369 -0.46 -16.07 -13.08
N CYS A 370 -1.01 -16.42 -14.24
CA CYS A 370 -0.32 -16.28 -15.54
C CYS A 370 -1.04 -15.36 -16.52
N THR A 371 -2.28 -15.00 -16.27
CA THR A 371 -3.09 -14.20 -17.17
C THR A 371 -3.57 -12.96 -16.47
N SER A 372 -3.27 -11.81 -17.06
CA SER A 372 -3.70 -10.53 -16.51
C SER A 372 -5.21 -10.36 -16.55
N GLY A 373 -5.73 -9.73 -15.49
CA GLY A 373 -7.15 -9.50 -15.29
C GLY A 373 -7.37 -8.31 -14.36
N THR A 374 -8.61 -8.02 -14.02
CA THR A 374 -8.92 -6.94 -13.09
C THR A 374 -8.37 -7.23 -11.69
N GLY A 375 -7.66 -6.27 -11.13
CA GLY A 375 -7.02 -6.36 -9.82
C GLY A 375 -5.67 -7.05 -9.88
N TRP A 376 -5.33 -7.83 -8.86
CA TRP A 376 -4.02 -8.48 -8.82
C TRP A 376 -3.92 -9.66 -9.79
N ASP A 377 -2.83 -9.69 -10.54
CA ASP A 377 -2.40 -10.87 -11.32
C ASP A 377 -0.87 -11.07 -11.21
N GLY A 378 -0.40 -12.28 -11.48
CA GLY A 378 1.00 -12.63 -11.31
C GLY A 378 1.95 -11.77 -12.13
N PRO A 379 1.78 -11.65 -13.48
CA PRO A 379 2.74 -10.95 -14.34
C PRO A 379 2.90 -9.46 -14.04
N THR A 380 1.84 -8.79 -13.56
CA THR A 380 1.82 -7.33 -13.41
C THR A 380 1.48 -6.85 -12.00
N GLY A 381 1.25 -7.79 -11.09
CA GLY A 381 0.86 -7.45 -9.72
C GLY A 381 -0.44 -6.67 -9.68
N LEU A 382 -0.45 -5.59 -8.92
CA LEU A 382 -1.57 -4.65 -8.81
C LEU A 382 -1.63 -3.65 -9.99
N GLY A 383 -0.63 -3.68 -10.88
CA GLY A 383 -0.53 -2.80 -12.05
C GLY A 383 0.70 -1.91 -12.04
N THR A 384 0.66 -0.84 -12.86
CA THR A 384 1.77 0.09 -13.08
C THR A 384 1.51 1.46 -12.46
N PRO A 385 2.55 2.31 -12.24
CA PRO A 385 2.37 3.59 -11.57
C PRO A 385 1.36 4.53 -12.28
N ASN A 386 0.48 5.16 -11.50
CA ASN A 386 -0.38 6.27 -11.90
C ASN A 386 -0.08 7.47 -11.01
N GLY A 387 1.08 8.06 -11.17
CA GLY A 387 1.70 8.96 -10.21
C GLY A 387 2.41 8.18 -9.09
N THR A 388 2.67 8.84 -7.99
CA THR A 388 3.48 8.30 -6.88
C THR A 388 2.66 7.88 -5.67
N ALA A 389 1.35 8.16 -5.66
CA ALA A 389 0.50 7.99 -4.49
C ALA A 389 0.38 6.55 -3.99
N ALA A 390 0.51 5.55 -4.89
CA ALA A 390 0.53 4.15 -4.50
C ALA A 390 1.81 3.73 -3.76
N PHE A 391 2.87 4.53 -3.83
CA PHE A 391 4.22 4.21 -3.36
C PHE A 391 4.66 5.09 -2.17
N ALA A 392 3.77 5.94 -1.67
CA ALA A 392 4.05 6.85 -0.56
C ALA A 392 3.58 6.28 0.78
N SER A 393 4.35 6.54 1.84
CA SER A 393 3.93 6.25 3.21
C SER A 393 2.70 7.11 3.56
N GLY A 394 1.57 6.48 3.86
CA GLY A 394 0.33 7.21 4.10
C GLY A 394 -0.24 7.94 2.89
N GLY A 395 0.28 7.70 1.69
CA GLY A 395 -0.01 8.41 0.45
C GLY A 395 -1.05 7.77 -0.45
N GLY A 396 -2.09 7.16 0.12
CA GLY A 396 -3.34 7.08 -0.63
C GLY A 396 -4.04 8.42 -0.52
N SER A 397 -4.70 8.88 -1.58
CA SER A 397 -5.92 9.66 -1.40
C SER A 397 -6.98 8.74 -0.78
N GLY A 398 -6.58 7.93 0.19
CA GLY A 398 -7.45 7.25 1.10
C GLY A 398 -8.24 8.33 1.81
N SER A 399 -9.54 8.16 1.89
CA SER A 399 -10.40 9.08 2.61
C SER A 399 -9.77 9.36 3.99
N VAL A 400 -9.47 10.61 4.24
CA VAL A 400 -9.09 11.03 5.60
C VAL A 400 -10.29 10.72 6.48
N THR A 401 -10.10 9.93 7.51
CA THR A 401 -11.14 9.61 8.49
C THR A 401 -10.82 10.34 9.77
N VAL A 402 -11.70 11.27 10.16
CA VAL A 402 -11.61 11.94 11.46
C VAL A 402 -12.29 11.06 12.49
N THR A 403 -11.56 10.70 13.55
CA THR A 403 -12.12 9.95 14.67
C THR A 403 -13.15 10.82 15.38
N ASN A 404 -14.36 10.32 15.56
CA ASN A 404 -15.38 11.04 16.33
C ASN A 404 -14.96 11.10 17.81
N PRO A 405 -14.72 12.29 18.39
CA PRO A 405 -14.30 12.41 19.79
C PRO A 405 -15.42 12.13 20.80
N GLY A 406 -16.62 11.78 20.31
CA GLY A 406 -17.82 11.71 21.14
C GLY A 406 -18.38 13.10 21.52
N ASN A 407 -19.53 13.13 22.17
CA ASN A 407 -20.11 14.35 22.64
C ASN A 407 -19.25 14.98 23.76
N GLN A 408 -19.05 16.28 23.66
CA GLN A 408 -18.24 17.06 24.60
C GLN A 408 -19.12 17.90 25.52
N SER A 409 -18.61 18.18 26.72
CA SER A 409 -19.25 19.07 27.66
C SER A 409 -18.24 20.10 28.21
N GLY A 410 -18.75 21.22 28.67
CA GLY A 410 -17.98 22.29 29.29
C GLY A 410 -18.89 23.25 30.06
N THR A 411 -18.30 24.23 30.75
CA THR A 411 -19.01 25.27 31.48
C THR A 411 -18.50 26.63 31.06
N VAL A 412 -19.37 27.61 30.91
CA VAL A 412 -19.01 29.01 30.65
C VAL A 412 -17.97 29.47 31.68
N GLY A 413 -16.86 30.08 31.24
CA GLY A 413 -15.81 30.57 32.11
C GLY A 413 -14.77 29.52 32.55
N THR A 414 -14.94 28.25 32.22
CA THR A 414 -13.99 27.18 32.55
C THR A 414 -13.21 26.80 31.31
N ALA A 415 -11.86 26.85 31.38
CA ALA A 415 -11.00 26.47 30.27
C ALA A 415 -11.15 24.98 29.93
N THR A 416 -11.21 24.66 28.64
CA THR A 416 -11.33 23.29 28.15
C THR A 416 -10.36 23.04 26.98
N SER A 417 -10.03 21.78 26.76
CA SER A 417 -9.17 21.36 25.65
C SER A 417 -9.61 19.98 25.13
N LEU A 418 -9.62 19.84 23.80
CA LEU A 418 -9.91 18.59 23.09
C LEU A 418 -8.87 18.41 21.99
N THR A 419 -8.21 17.25 21.93
CA THR A 419 -7.34 16.91 20.82
C THR A 419 -8.10 16.03 19.82
N LEU A 420 -8.23 16.50 18.58
CA LEU A 420 -8.80 15.75 17.47
C LEU A 420 -7.77 14.78 16.93
N SER A 421 -8.23 13.64 16.42
CA SER A 421 -7.39 12.64 15.76
C SER A 421 -7.97 12.23 14.42
N ALA A 422 -7.10 11.89 13.47
CA ALA A 422 -7.47 11.39 12.16
C ALA A 422 -6.53 10.28 11.72
N SER A 423 -6.98 9.49 10.74
CA SER A 423 -6.22 8.45 10.07
C SER A 423 -6.39 8.55 8.56
N GLY A 424 -5.48 7.95 7.77
CA GLY A 424 -5.47 8.06 6.31
C GLY A 424 -4.78 9.35 5.82
N GLY A 425 -4.88 9.65 4.53
CA GLY A 425 -4.15 10.74 3.89
C GLY A 425 -2.63 10.52 3.93
N THR A 426 -1.85 11.60 4.00
CA THR A 426 -0.38 11.56 4.04
C THR A 426 0.20 11.49 5.47
N GLY A 427 -0.65 11.34 6.49
CA GLY A 427 -0.24 11.33 7.90
C GLY A 427 0.03 12.70 8.52
N SER A 428 0.13 13.75 7.72
CA SER A 428 0.18 15.15 8.19
C SER A 428 -1.16 15.82 7.92
N TYR A 429 -1.75 16.44 8.92
CA TYR A 429 -3.11 17.00 8.81
C TYR A 429 -3.12 18.51 8.99
N THR A 430 -3.92 19.18 8.16
CA THR A 430 -4.39 20.54 8.40
C THR A 430 -5.84 20.47 8.84
N TRP A 431 -6.15 21.06 10.00
CA TRP A 431 -7.44 20.97 10.65
C TRP A 431 -8.28 22.23 10.44
N SER A 432 -9.58 22.03 10.31
CA SER A 432 -10.58 23.10 10.39
C SER A 432 -11.79 22.61 11.20
N ALA A 433 -12.51 23.53 11.82
CA ALA A 433 -13.73 23.22 12.53
C ALA A 433 -14.79 24.31 12.30
N ALA A 434 -16.03 23.89 12.18
CA ALA A 434 -17.18 24.77 12.12
C ALA A 434 -18.10 24.50 13.33
N GLY A 435 -18.80 25.52 13.80
CA GLY A 435 -19.77 25.37 14.87
C GLY A 435 -19.18 25.28 16.29
N LEU A 436 -17.91 25.64 16.48
CA LEU A 436 -17.27 25.66 17.81
C LEU A 436 -18.02 26.64 18.74
N PRO A 437 -18.16 26.30 20.05
CA PRO A 437 -18.64 27.23 21.07
C PRO A 437 -17.80 28.52 21.06
N ALA A 438 -18.47 29.67 21.25
CA ALA A 438 -17.78 30.95 21.37
C ALA A 438 -16.76 30.93 22.51
N GLY A 439 -15.53 31.41 22.25
CA GLY A 439 -14.40 31.35 23.18
C GLY A 439 -13.49 30.13 23.03
N LEU A 440 -13.85 29.16 22.18
CA LEU A 440 -12.97 28.06 21.78
C LEU A 440 -12.36 28.32 20.39
N ALA A 441 -11.11 27.93 20.22
CA ALA A 441 -10.38 28.02 18.95
C ALA A 441 -9.66 26.72 18.65
N LEU A 442 -9.60 26.36 17.36
CA LEU A 442 -8.86 25.22 16.85
C LEU A 442 -7.47 25.67 16.38
N ASN A 443 -6.43 24.98 16.81
CA ASN A 443 -5.12 25.06 16.19
C ASN A 443 -5.07 24.19 14.93
N ALA A 444 -4.94 24.82 13.78
CA ALA A 444 -5.02 24.14 12.48
C ALA A 444 -3.88 23.14 12.22
N SER A 445 -2.72 23.26 12.87
CA SER A 445 -1.58 22.37 12.67
C SER A 445 -1.53 21.20 13.66
N THR A 446 -2.12 21.37 14.86
CA THR A 446 -2.06 20.32 15.91
C THR A 446 -3.40 19.60 16.13
N GLY A 447 -4.50 20.11 15.60
CA GLY A 447 -5.84 19.56 15.84
C GLY A 447 -6.38 19.79 17.27
N VAL A 448 -5.74 20.64 18.05
CA VAL A 448 -6.15 20.95 19.41
C VAL A 448 -7.20 22.07 19.40
N VAL A 449 -8.39 21.80 19.89
CA VAL A 449 -9.40 22.80 20.22
C VAL A 449 -9.20 23.19 21.67
N SER A 450 -9.01 24.48 21.96
CA SER A 450 -8.80 24.97 23.33
C SER A 450 -9.38 26.37 23.51
N GLY A 451 -9.59 26.76 24.77
CA GLY A 451 -10.08 28.09 25.13
C GLY A 451 -11.01 28.05 26.32
N THR A 452 -11.72 29.16 26.55
CA THR A 452 -12.69 29.30 27.61
C THR A 452 -14.05 29.65 26.99
N PRO A 453 -15.05 28.78 27.04
CA PRO A 453 -16.35 29.04 26.45
C PRO A 453 -17.01 30.26 27.12
N THR A 454 -17.61 31.13 26.31
CA THR A 454 -18.24 32.38 26.82
C THR A 454 -19.76 32.36 26.79
N THR A 455 -20.36 31.39 26.09
CA THR A 455 -21.82 31.33 25.91
C THR A 455 -22.30 29.89 26.13
N ALA A 456 -23.33 29.76 27.01
CA ALA A 456 -23.98 28.47 27.20
C ALA A 456 -24.84 28.08 25.99
N GLY A 457 -24.95 26.79 25.74
CA GLY A 457 -25.74 26.26 24.63
C GLY A 457 -25.27 24.89 24.19
N THR A 458 -25.99 24.30 23.23
CA THR A 458 -25.62 23.07 22.57
C THR A 458 -25.18 23.39 21.14
N TYR A 459 -23.96 23.01 20.81
CA TYR A 459 -23.27 23.33 19.54
C TYR A 459 -23.05 22.06 18.74
N SER A 460 -23.45 22.06 17.48
CA SER A 460 -23.09 21.01 16.54
C SER A 460 -21.74 21.38 15.91
N VAL A 461 -20.70 20.67 16.27
CA VAL A 461 -19.35 20.89 15.79
C VAL A 461 -19.03 19.92 14.67
N THR A 462 -18.55 20.43 13.54
CA THR A 462 -18.00 19.62 12.45
C THR A 462 -16.50 19.87 12.37
N ALA A 463 -15.71 18.84 12.66
CA ALA A 463 -14.25 18.85 12.53
C ALA A 463 -13.85 18.21 11.20
N THR A 464 -12.95 18.88 10.48
CA THR A 464 -12.44 18.41 9.19
C THR A 464 -10.90 18.35 9.24
N ALA A 465 -10.32 17.23 8.82
CA ALA A 465 -8.90 17.09 8.58
C ALA A 465 -8.64 17.01 7.08
N THR A 466 -7.65 17.74 6.59
CA THR A 466 -7.18 17.68 5.19
C THR A 466 -5.74 17.22 5.17
N SER A 467 -5.42 16.27 4.30
CA SER A 467 -4.11 15.65 4.17
C SER A 467 -3.89 15.20 2.73
N GLY A 468 -2.81 15.66 2.08
CA GLY A 468 -2.46 15.25 0.71
C GLY A 468 -3.53 15.53 -0.35
N GLY A 469 -4.35 16.58 -0.16
CA GLY A 469 -5.45 16.92 -1.09
C GLY A 469 -6.77 16.18 -0.82
N SER A 470 -6.79 15.21 0.10
CA SER A 470 -8.01 14.53 0.58
C SER A 470 -8.48 15.14 1.90
N SER A 471 -9.78 15.09 2.16
CA SER A 471 -10.37 15.54 3.42
C SER A 471 -11.40 14.56 3.96
N GLY A 472 -11.49 14.50 5.28
CA GLY A 472 -12.51 13.76 6.00
C GLY A 472 -13.09 14.62 7.11
N SER A 473 -14.33 14.37 7.47
CA SER A 473 -15.03 15.15 8.50
C SER A 473 -15.79 14.23 9.44
N THR A 474 -15.96 14.69 10.69
CA THR A 474 -16.87 14.10 11.67
C THR A 474 -17.64 15.19 12.37
N SER A 475 -18.86 14.88 12.82
CA SER A 475 -19.68 15.81 13.59
C SER A 475 -19.97 15.24 14.96
N PHE A 476 -19.97 16.11 15.96
CA PHE A 476 -20.27 15.78 17.35
C PHE A 476 -20.93 16.98 18.04
N THR A 477 -21.56 16.74 19.19
CA THR A 477 -22.22 17.78 19.97
C THR A 477 -21.29 18.27 21.08
N TRP A 478 -21.24 19.60 21.28
CA TRP A 478 -20.57 20.23 22.42
C TRP A 478 -21.60 21.00 23.24
N THR A 479 -21.84 20.58 24.48
CA THR A 479 -22.80 21.24 25.39
C THR A 479 -22.05 22.09 26.41
N ILE A 480 -22.29 23.40 26.41
CA ILE A 480 -21.73 24.36 27.36
C ILE A 480 -22.79 24.75 28.36
N ALA A 481 -22.59 24.39 29.62
CA ALA A 481 -23.46 24.79 30.72
C ALA A 481 -23.20 26.26 31.13
N PRO A 482 -24.21 26.99 31.66
CA PRO A 482 -24.01 28.35 32.15
C PRO A 482 -23.12 28.39 33.40
N THR A 483 -22.50 29.55 33.68
CA THR A 483 -21.74 29.80 34.90
C THR A 483 -22.71 29.97 36.08
N GLY A 484 -22.67 29.07 37.03
CA GLY A 484 -23.26 29.20 38.36
C GLY A 484 -24.79 29.40 38.45
N GLY A 485 -25.55 28.44 38.97
CA GLY A 485 -26.91 28.58 39.44
C GLY A 485 -27.99 27.84 38.65
N GLY A 486 -27.68 26.85 37.87
CA GLY A 486 -28.69 25.93 37.35
C GLY A 486 -28.68 24.64 38.17
N GLY A 487 -29.82 24.24 38.75
CA GLY A 487 -30.00 22.89 39.26
C GLY A 487 -29.72 21.85 38.18
N CYS A 488 -29.50 20.60 38.56
CA CYS A 488 -29.32 19.50 37.61
C CYS A 488 -30.49 19.49 36.61
N THR A 489 -30.14 19.49 35.32
CA THR A 489 -31.12 19.17 34.26
C THR A 489 -31.15 17.66 34.10
N SER A 490 -32.30 17.04 34.32
CA SER A 490 -32.47 15.61 34.14
C SER A 490 -32.08 15.20 32.70
N ALA A 491 -31.16 14.30 32.57
CA ALA A 491 -30.62 13.83 31.27
C ALA A 491 -30.17 12.36 31.34
N GLN A 492 -30.22 11.72 30.19
CA GLN A 492 -29.54 10.45 29.94
C GLN A 492 -28.15 10.75 29.33
N LEU A 493 -27.10 10.30 29.97
CA LEU A 493 -25.72 10.66 29.60
C LEU A 493 -25.04 9.67 28.68
N LEU A 494 -25.43 8.38 28.66
CA LEU A 494 -24.86 7.39 27.75
C LEU A 494 -25.37 7.62 26.33
N GLY A 495 -24.48 7.76 25.38
CA GLY A 495 -24.81 7.77 23.95
C GLY A 495 -25.12 6.37 23.45
N ASN A 496 -26.01 6.25 22.45
CA ASN A 496 -26.40 4.97 21.84
C ASN A 496 -26.74 3.87 22.87
N PRO A 497 -27.72 4.12 23.75
CA PRO A 497 -27.96 3.28 24.92
C PRO A 497 -28.49 1.87 24.58
N GLY A 498 -29.19 1.69 23.47
CA GLY A 498 -29.66 0.40 22.95
C GLY A 498 -28.84 -0.14 21.80
N PHE A 499 -27.66 0.42 21.55
CA PHE A 499 -26.68 -0.04 20.50
C PHE A 499 -27.17 0.05 19.06
N GLU A 500 -28.31 0.63 18.77
CA GLU A 500 -28.99 0.64 17.46
C GLU A 500 -28.26 1.46 16.37
N SER A 501 -27.31 2.31 16.76
CA SER A 501 -26.55 3.17 15.86
C SER A 501 -25.10 2.68 15.64
N GLY A 502 -24.84 1.39 15.78
CA GLY A 502 -23.51 0.80 15.70
C GLY A 502 -22.69 0.96 16.98
N THR A 503 -21.36 0.87 16.91
CA THR A 503 -20.52 0.83 18.11
C THR A 503 -20.39 2.20 18.79
N ALA A 504 -20.24 3.29 18.05
CA ALA A 504 -20.02 4.61 18.64
C ALA A 504 -21.23 5.13 19.42
N PRO A 505 -21.02 5.82 20.56
CA PRO A 505 -19.74 6.22 21.20
C PRO A 505 -19.16 5.17 22.17
N TRP A 506 -19.63 3.94 22.14
CA TRP A 506 -19.06 2.85 22.91
C TRP A 506 -17.72 2.40 22.30
N THR A 507 -16.80 2.00 23.15
CA THR A 507 -15.61 1.25 22.79
C THR A 507 -15.83 -0.20 23.17
N ALA A 508 -15.72 -1.12 22.23
CA ALA A 508 -16.02 -2.53 22.43
C ALA A 508 -15.01 -3.43 21.71
N THR A 509 -14.81 -4.65 22.23
CA THR A 509 -14.19 -5.73 21.48
C THR A 509 -14.98 -5.97 20.18
N ALA A 510 -14.30 -6.30 19.10
CA ALA A 510 -14.95 -6.54 17.81
C ALA A 510 -15.97 -7.68 17.90
N GLY A 511 -17.20 -7.43 17.46
CA GLY A 511 -18.30 -8.39 17.52
C GLY A 511 -19.21 -8.28 18.76
N VAL A 512 -18.80 -7.55 19.79
CA VAL A 512 -19.61 -7.37 21.01
C VAL A 512 -20.94 -6.70 20.71
N ILE A 513 -20.98 -5.63 19.89
CA ILE A 513 -22.26 -5.07 19.43
C ILE A 513 -22.75 -5.90 18.26
N SER A 514 -23.86 -6.60 18.47
CA SER A 514 -24.35 -7.66 17.60
C SER A 514 -25.86 -7.60 17.42
N THR A 515 -26.36 -8.33 16.45
CA THR A 515 -27.77 -8.66 16.25
C THR A 515 -28.06 -10.05 16.82
N ALA A 516 -29.32 -10.47 16.82
CA ALA A 516 -29.72 -11.79 17.33
C ALA A 516 -28.81 -12.94 16.87
N GLN A 517 -28.34 -13.75 17.81
CA GLN A 517 -27.47 -14.91 17.62
C GLN A 517 -28.13 -16.17 18.22
N GLY A 518 -28.79 -16.97 17.38
CA GLY A 518 -29.50 -18.17 17.87
C GLY A 518 -30.61 -17.85 18.87
N SER A 519 -30.45 -18.27 20.12
CA SER A 519 -31.37 -17.96 21.24
C SER A 519 -31.09 -16.61 21.91
N ASP A 520 -29.93 -16.01 21.63
CA ASP A 520 -29.52 -14.74 22.22
C ASP A 520 -30.08 -13.61 21.35
N VAL A 521 -31.02 -12.86 21.92
CA VAL A 521 -31.79 -11.83 21.23
C VAL A 521 -31.74 -10.53 22.02
N PRO A 522 -31.88 -9.35 21.39
CA PRO A 522 -31.94 -8.07 22.08
C PRO A 522 -33.13 -7.98 23.04
N HIS A 523 -33.01 -7.18 24.09
CA HIS A 523 -34.13 -6.83 24.96
C HIS A 523 -35.12 -5.92 24.22
N SER A 524 -34.60 -4.94 23.49
CA SER A 524 -35.38 -4.08 22.59
C SER A 524 -34.63 -3.83 21.28
N GLY A 525 -35.31 -3.32 20.26
CA GLY A 525 -34.68 -3.00 18.98
C GLY A 525 -34.14 -4.20 18.21
N THR A 526 -32.96 -4.04 17.57
CA THR A 526 -32.31 -5.03 16.72
C THR A 526 -30.88 -5.38 17.13
N HIS A 527 -30.27 -4.54 17.98
CA HIS A 527 -28.88 -4.70 18.44
C HIS A 527 -28.82 -4.78 19.95
N PHE A 528 -27.77 -5.39 20.45
CA PHE A 528 -27.42 -5.50 21.86
C PHE A 528 -25.92 -5.72 22.02
N ALA A 529 -25.39 -5.61 23.21
CA ALA A 529 -24.03 -5.99 23.50
C ALA A 529 -23.99 -7.45 23.98
N TRP A 530 -23.32 -8.30 23.21
CA TRP A 530 -23.09 -9.71 23.45
C TRP A 530 -21.65 -9.93 23.86
N LEU A 531 -21.40 -10.20 25.14
CA LEU A 531 -20.06 -10.45 25.69
C LEU A 531 -19.93 -11.94 25.97
N ASP A 532 -18.81 -12.51 25.56
CA ASP A 532 -18.48 -13.94 25.70
C ASP A 532 -19.44 -14.87 24.92
N GLY A 533 -19.57 -16.13 25.30
CA GLY A 533 -20.45 -17.11 24.62
C GLY A 533 -19.78 -17.91 23.52
N TYR A 534 -18.45 -17.97 23.54
CA TYR A 534 -17.62 -18.66 22.53
C TYR A 534 -17.34 -20.15 22.88
N GLY A 535 -17.52 -20.54 24.15
CA GLY A 535 -17.19 -21.87 24.67
C GLY A 535 -15.68 -22.14 24.66
N GLN A 536 -14.88 -21.11 24.75
CA GLN A 536 -13.41 -21.14 24.82
C GLN A 536 -12.90 -19.92 25.59
N THR A 537 -11.68 -20.00 26.10
CA THR A 537 -11.10 -18.85 26.81
C THR A 537 -11.17 -17.58 25.99
N HIS A 538 -11.91 -16.63 26.48
CA HIS A 538 -12.14 -15.34 25.81
C HIS A 538 -12.27 -14.20 26.81
N THR A 539 -12.10 -12.97 26.36
CA THR A 539 -12.36 -11.76 27.13
C THR A 539 -12.93 -10.67 26.24
N ASP A 540 -14.12 -10.24 26.57
CA ASP A 540 -14.77 -9.14 25.89
C ASP A 540 -14.88 -7.91 26.79
N THR A 541 -14.83 -6.74 26.15
CA THR A 541 -14.97 -5.45 26.83
C THR A 541 -15.96 -4.56 26.09
N LEU A 542 -16.73 -3.80 26.88
CA LEU A 542 -17.61 -2.74 26.41
C LEU A 542 -17.48 -1.56 27.37
N SER A 543 -17.21 -0.36 26.86
CA SER A 543 -17.04 0.81 27.74
C SER A 543 -17.48 2.12 27.09
N GLN A 544 -17.92 3.07 27.95
CA GLN A 544 -18.17 4.44 27.54
C GLN A 544 -17.80 5.41 28.67
N SER A 545 -17.12 6.52 28.32
CA SER A 545 -16.79 7.59 29.28
C SER A 545 -17.80 8.70 29.19
N VAL A 546 -18.31 9.13 30.35
CA VAL A 546 -19.30 10.21 30.49
C VAL A 546 -18.94 11.14 31.65
N SER A 547 -19.28 12.42 31.50
CA SER A 547 -19.12 13.40 32.58
C SER A 547 -20.45 13.61 33.33
N ILE A 548 -20.45 13.30 34.60
CA ILE A 548 -21.60 13.53 35.48
C ILE A 548 -21.56 14.98 36.00
N PRO A 549 -22.57 15.82 35.69
CA PRO A 549 -22.55 17.21 36.14
C PRO A 549 -22.48 17.34 37.67
N SER A 550 -21.67 18.29 38.16
CA SER A 550 -21.52 18.52 39.61
C SER A 550 -22.77 19.07 40.29
N THR A 551 -23.71 19.57 39.49
CA THR A 551 -25.00 20.11 39.98
C THR A 551 -26.06 19.03 40.18
N CYS A 552 -25.79 17.79 39.69
CA CYS A 552 -26.73 16.68 39.84
C CYS A 552 -26.52 15.97 41.18
N THR A 553 -27.61 15.81 41.91
CA THR A 553 -27.60 15.13 43.22
C THR A 553 -27.85 13.64 43.12
N THR A 554 -28.37 13.19 41.97
CA THR A 554 -28.57 11.78 41.67
C THR A 554 -27.97 11.46 40.32
N ALA A 555 -27.30 10.29 40.23
CA ALA A 555 -26.83 9.69 38.99
C ALA A 555 -27.04 8.18 39.10
N THR A 556 -27.86 7.62 38.23
CA THR A 556 -28.24 6.21 38.29
C THR A 556 -27.86 5.52 36.98
N LEU A 557 -26.90 4.58 37.04
CA LEU A 557 -26.62 3.66 35.96
C LEU A 557 -27.64 2.51 35.99
N SER A 558 -28.29 2.23 34.88
CA SER A 558 -29.13 1.05 34.73
C SER A 558 -28.91 0.40 33.37
N PHE A 559 -29.19 -0.90 33.29
CA PHE A 559 -29.13 -1.69 32.05
C PHE A 559 -29.94 -2.98 32.23
N TYR A 560 -30.41 -3.56 31.14
CA TYR A 560 -30.95 -4.91 31.14
C TYR A 560 -29.85 -5.91 30.92
N LEU A 561 -29.83 -6.97 31.75
CA LEU A 561 -28.87 -8.07 31.69
C LEU A 561 -29.61 -9.39 31.57
N SER A 562 -29.25 -10.16 30.52
CA SER A 562 -29.62 -11.57 30.41
C SER A 562 -28.34 -12.41 30.44
N ILE A 563 -28.40 -13.59 31.07
CA ILE A 563 -27.26 -14.52 31.17
C ILE A 563 -27.71 -15.88 30.72
N ASN A 564 -27.21 -16.28 29.57
CA ASN A 564 -27.44 -17.59 28.97
C ASN A 564 -26.16 -18.43 29.07
N SER A 565 -26.23 -19.59 29.70
CA SER A 565 -25.03 -20.38 29.94
C SER A 565 -25.31 -21.88 29.76
N ALA A 566 -24.41 -22.56 29.07
CA ALA A 566 -24.38 -24.02 28.93
C ALA A 566 -23.76 -24.70 30.16
N GLU A 567 -23.14 -23.96 31.08
CA GLU A 567 -22.56 -24.48 32.29
C GLU A 567 -23.59 -25.24 33.16
N THR A 568 -23.21 -26.40 33.67
CA THR A 568 -24.09 -27.23 34.48
C THR A 568 -23.81 -27.15 35.97
N THR A 569 -22.73 -26.49 36.38
CA THR A 569 -22.37 -26.29 37.77
C THR A 569 -23.37 -25.38 38.51
N SER A 570 -23.59 -25.67 39.79
CA SER A 570 -24.40 -24.83 40.67
C SER A 570 -23.57 -24.09 41.73
N SER A 571 -22.23 -24.24 41.72
CA SER A 571 -21.35 -23.74 42.78
C SER A 571 -20.06 -23.08 42.32
N ILE A 572 -19.65 -23.25 41.06
CA ILE A 572 -18.40 -22.72 40.57
C ILE A 572 -18.70 -21.63 39.51
N ALA A 573 -18.17 -20.42 39.73
CA ALA A 573 -18.25 -19.32 38.80
C ALA A 573 -17.06 -19.38 37.83
N TYR A 574 -17.23 -20.09 36.73
CA TYR A 574 -16.23 -20.21 35.67
C TYR A 574 -16.16 -18.91 34.86
N ASP A 575 -17.28 -18.48 34.34
CA ASP A 575 -17.39 -17.30 33.49
C ASP A 575 -17.95 -16.12 34.27
N LYS A 576 -17.44 -14.92 34.03
CA LYS A 576 -17.76 -13.75 34.84
C LYS A 576 -17.94 -12.51 33.98
N LEU A 577 -19.00 -11.74 34.26
CA LEU A 577 -19.17 -10.35 33.82
C LEU A 577 -18.91 -9.41 34.98
N THR A 578 -17.92 -8.55 34.87
CA THR A 578 -17.63 -7.49 35.85
C THR A 578 -18.10 -6.14 35.31
N VAL A 579 -18.90 -5.43 36.10
CA VAL A 579 -19.39 -4.07 35.78
C VAL A 579 -18.66 -3.08 36.69
N LYS A 580 -18.07 -2.04 36.10
CA LYS A 580 -17.32 -1.00 36.81
C LYS A 580 -17.74 0.40 36.43
N ALA A 581 -17.55 1.33 37.36
CA ALA A 581 -17.56 2.77 37.14
C ALA A 581 -16.16 3.31 37.55
N GLY A 582 -15.35 3.71 36.59
CA GLY A 582 -13.94 4.00 36.82
C GLY A 582 -13.21 2.78 37.41
N SER A 583 -12.55 2.94 38.55
CA SER A 583 -11.89 1.83 39.27
C SER A 583 -12.84 1.04 40.17
N THR A 584 -14.07 1.56 40.47
CA THR A 584 -15.03 0.95 41.40
C THR A 584 -15.79 -0.19 40.73
N THR A 585 -15.73 -1.39 41.30
CA THR A 585 -16.55 -2.53 40.86
C THR A 585 -17.97 -2.35 41.43
N LEU A 586 -18.95 -2.30 40.53
CA LEU A 586 -20.37 -2.16 40.88
C LEU A 586 -21.01 -3.53 41.15
N ALA A 587 -20.69 -4.50 40.27
CA ALA A 587 -21.21 -5.85 40.40
C ALA A 587 -20.30 -6.83 39.63
N THR A 588 -20.38 -8.12 40.01
CA THR A 588 -19.88 -9.24 39.26
C THR A 588 -20.98 -10.29 39.16
N TYR A 589 -21.30 -10.69 37.93
CA TYR A 589 -22.22 -11.77 37.60
C TYR A 589 -21.42 -12.96 37.04
N SER A 590 -22.03 -14.14 36.96
CA SER A 590 -21.38 -15.33 36.48
C SER A 590 -22.39 -16.30 35.82
N ASN A 591 -21.89 -17.41 35.27
CA ASN A 591 -22.69 -18.56 34.84
C ASN A 591 -23.68 -19.06 35.91
N LEU A 592 -23.43 -18.78 37.19
CA LEU A 592 -24.35 -19.12 38.28
C LEU A 592 -25.59 -18.21 38.38
N ASN A 593 -25.56 -17.07 37.71
CA ASN A 593 -26.64 -16.08 37.75
C ASN A 593 -27.55 -16.13 36.50
N LYS A 594 -27.72 -17.32 35.88
CA LYS A 594 -28.58 -17.49 34.70
C LYS A 594 -29.93 -16.79 34.90
N THR A 595 -30.30 -15.95 33.95
CA THR A 595 -31.55 -15.15 34.01
C THR A 595 -31.93 -14.66 32.63
N ALA A 596 -33.24 -14.56 32.36
CA ALA A 596 -33.72 -13.72 31.28
C ALA A 596 -33.45 -12.24 31.61
N TYR A 597 -33.65 -11.35 30.64
CA TYR A 597 -33.41 -9.92 30.86
C TYR A 597 -34.02 -9.41 32.15
N THR A 598 -33.18 -8.84 32.99
CA THR A 598 -33.51 -8.26 34.29
C THR A 598 -32.84 -6.91 34.40
N LEU A 599 -33.58 -5.88 34.82
CA LEU A 599 -33.01 -4.57 35.05
C LEU A 599 -32.04 -4.60 36.23
N LYS A 600 -30.86 -4.06 36.00
CA LYS A 600 -29.83 -3.80 37.01
C LYS A 600 -29.70 -2.30 37.17
N SER A 601 -29.48 -1.83 38.40
CA SER A 601 -29.43 -0.40 38.72
C SER A 601 -28.41 -0.13 39.82
N PHE A 602 -27.61 0.94 39.66
CA PHE A 602 -26.50 1.31 40.54
C PHE A 602 -26.47 2.81 40.75
N ASP A 603 -26.26 3.25 41.99
CA ASP A 603 -26.07 4.65 42.32
C ASP A 603 -24.65 5.10 42.04
N LEU A 604 -24.49 6.07 41.14
CA LEU A 604 -23.25 6.73 40.76
C LEU A 604 -23.21 8.20 41.23
N SER A 605 -24.07 8.63 42.13
CA SER A 605 -24.15 10.03 42.62
C SER A 605 -22.82 10.53 43.21
N SER A 606 -22.01 9.64 43.77
CA SER A 606 -20.68 9.97 44.29
C SER A 606 -19.65 10.39 43.21
N PHE A 607 -19.98 10.20 41.94
CA PHE A 607 -19.15 10.64 40.79
C PHE A 607 -19.59 11.99 40.23
N ALA A 608 -20.51 12.72 40.90
CA ALA A 608 -20.91 14.06 40.48
C ALA A 608 -19.68 14.99 40.35
N GLY A 609 -19.60 15.72 39.24
CA GLY A 609 -18.47 16.59 38.90
C GLY A 609 -17.26 15.84 38.30
N GLN A 610 -17.36 14.52 38.07
CA GLN A 610 -16.26 13.72 37.53
C GLN A 610 -16.62 13.14 36.17
N THR A 611 -15.58 12.84 35.37
CA THR A 611 -15.73 11.99 34.19
C THR A 611 -15.48 10.55 34.63
N VAL A 612 -16.44 9.67 34.37
CA VAL A 612 -16.40 8.27 34.75
C VAL A 612 -16.54 7.37 33.52
N THR A 613 -15.74 6.32 33.45
CA THR A 613 -15.89 5.29 32.41
C THR A 613 -16.72 4.14 32.98
N VAL A 614 -17.88 3.89 32.39
CA VAL A 614 -18.64 2.66 32.64
C VAL A 614 -18.03 1.55 31.80
N THR A 615 -17.68 0.42 32.42
CA THR A 615 -17.03 -0.71 31.76
C THR A 615 -17.73 -2.02 32.13
N PHE A 616 -18.01 -2.82 31.13
CA PHE A 616 -18.41 -4.22 31.22
C PHE A 616 -17.25 -5.06 30.70
N THR A 617 -16.82 -6.04 31.49
CA THR A 617 -15.76 -6.99 31.10
C THR A 617 -16.28 -8.40 31.32
N GLY A 618 -16.49 -9.12 30.23
CA GLY A 618 -16.76 -10.54 30.22
C GLY A 618 -15.43 -11.31 30.18
N VAL A 619 -15.37 -12.42 30.92
CA VAL A 619 -14.24 -13.36 30.91
C VAL A 619 -14.81 -14.76 30.94
N GLU A 620 -14.54 -15.51 29.86
CA GLU A 620 -14.96 -16.88 29.65
C GLU A 620 -13.77 -17.85 29.84
N ASP A 621 -14.02 -19.01 30.42
CA ASP A 621 -13.02 -20.04 30.62
C ASP A 621 -12.77 -20.87 29.32
N SER A 622 -12.24 -22.10 29.43
CA SER A 622 -11.86 -22.91 28.27
C SER A 622 -12.97 -23.84 27.76
N SER A 623 -14.16 -23.85 28.36
CA SER A 623 -15.22 -24.80 28.04
C SER A 623 -16.62 -24.29 28.38
N LEU A 624 -17.66 -24.76 27.66
CA LEU A 624 -19.07 -24.49 27.90
C LEU A 624 -19.43 -22.99 27.98
N GLN A 625 -19.98 -22.49 26.90
CA GLN A 625 -20.29 -21.08 26.68
C GLN A 625 -21.17 -20.44 27.76
N THR A 626 -20.88 -19.18 28.08
CA THR A 626 -21.77 -18.29 28.83
C THR A 626 -21.86 -16.94 28.13
N SER A 627 -23.01 -16.61 27.56
CA SER A 627 -23.30 -15.30 26.96
C SER A 627 -23.83 -14.34 28.02
N PHE A 628 -23.22 -13.15 28.10
CA PHE A 628 -23.74 -12.02 28.89
C PHE A 628 -24.31 -10.97 27.92
N LEU A 629 -25.63 -10.79 27.94
CA LEU A 629 -26.35 -9.93 27.03
C LEU A 629 -26.72 -8.64 27.77
N VAL A 630 -26.15 -7.52 27.34
CA VAL A 630 -26.43 -6.20 27.91
C VAL A 630 -27.19 -5.36 26.91
N ASP A 631 -28.29 -4.75 27.32
CA ASP A 631 -29.08 -3.89 26.46
C ASP A 631 -29.75 -2.76 27.22
N ASP A 632 -30.32 -1.79 26.51
CA ASP A 632 -31.07 -0.64 27.06
C ASP A 632 -30.36 0.02 28.24
N THR A 633 -29.11 0.39 28.04
CA THR A 633 -28.27 1.04 29.06
C THR A 633 -28.75 2.47 29.32
N SER A 634 -28.64 2.95 30.54
CA SER A 634 -28.96 4.34 30.90
C SER A 634 -28.03 4.82 32.01
N LEU A 635 -27.55 6.04 31.92
CA LEU A 635 -26.99 6.79 33.04
C LEU A 635 -27.82 8.08 33.18
N ALA A 636 -28.88 8.00 33.99
CA ALA A 636 -29.79 9.09 34.21
C ALA A 636 -29.30 9.97 35.38
N VAL A 637 -29.34 11.29 35.19
CA VAL A 637 -29.01 12.29 36.22
C VAL A 637 -30.18 13.20 36.52
N SER A 638 -30.28 13.62 37.75
CA SER A 638 -31.29 14.60 38.19
C SER A 638 -30.87 15.39 39.43
#